data_75164ae385189da4ec1e4f8dac6b0243
#
_entry.id   75164ae385189da4ec1e4f8dac6b0243
#
_cell.length_a   1.000
_cell.length_b   1.000
_cell.length_c   1.000
_cell.angle_alpha   90.00
_cell.angle_beta   90.00
_cell.angle_gamma   90.00
#
_symmetry.space_group_name_H-M   'P 1'
#
loop_
_entity.id
_entity.type
_entity.pdbx_description
1 polymer ?
#
loop_
_entity_poly.entity_id
_entity_poly.type
_entity_poly.pdbx_seq_one_letter_code
_entity_poly.pdbx_strand_id
1 'polypeptide(L)'
;MEPEFNPADTIKPDDNRFTPVTLTAEGALDEPMNFEVLKDGRVYINERKGDLKVFNPIDKSVSLVGSIPVNTKYTSKEGVVSEAEEGFIGFTIDPHFEENHWAYLYYAHPTIGKHVLSRWEIVNDKLIPGSEKIVLEIPTQRETCCHTGGGMTWDQAGNLYLAVGNNTGNVAEKSQTDERADRKNWDDQRGSGNTNDLRGKILRIHPEKDGGYSIPDGNLFAKGTPKTRPEIYVMGDRNPWRPSIDSKTGWLYWGEVGPDANEDTKTTRMGMDEFNQARGPGFFGWPYFIGENVAYPMYNYLNDSVSPGKDPTKPTNFSVNNTGLTELPPAQAAFISYPYRNSEKFPLVGSGARCAVGGPVFHRSNFRGAKRPFPGYYEGKWIVADLSRGWIMSISMKENGDYKSMEKFLPTYQPIEPIDIKFGPNGDLYVLEYGSNWFRKSDNSKLVRIEYNSGNRTPIVHTSASASGGAVPLTVQLSSKGTKDFDGDSLKYQWVVTSAGKSPLTYNEANPSAVLSQPGEFMATLTVTDPQGAKNSQSVRIVAGNTPPEIGMRVSGNQTFFFPGKPFSYDIKVMDKEDSTIDPHQVAASIDYTSEGFDFAELIQGQRSVDASTKYAVALAMINKVDCNNCHHLDTKSVGPMFIEIAEKYKAKQAWALDSLSRKIRSGGSGVWGSVNMPAHPSISLNDAHTIVNYILNSNQKTIRTLPLKGNYMPKIPAGDNGKGSLVIRAAYTDKGAKESGLLTTEDVKILRSHQLSPGAADVLSNAEINLQTMFAVSLNIIPKSNGYIGYKQIDFSGIQQIEISAIAFPAMGYVGGGIEIRLDKPEGDLLGRAEIEAVNPSFMAADSAQNAGGAKAKPAKEAVTAKKPAKAPRKIPDDFNPFAGMGIKLDIKPINGLHDVYFVFKNEKSNPDAQLMSVSNIQFNDNKKP
;
A
#
# COMPACT_ATOMS: atom_id res chain seq x y z
N MET A 1 30.34 -33.34 2.40
CA MET A 1 29.95 -33.75 1.05
C MET A 1 28.98 -32.70 0.55
N GLU A 2 29.31 -32.02 -0.54
CA GLU A 2 28.31 -31.20 -1.23
C GLU A 2 27.15 -32.12 -1.65
N PRO A 3 25.89 -31.65 -1.58
CA PRO A 3 24.79 -32.45 -2.09
C PRO A 3 25.04 -32.72 -3.58
N GLU A 4 24.93 -33.96 -4.02
CA GLU A 4 25.06 -34.35 -5.42
C GLU A 4 24.16 -33.49 -6.28
N PHE A 5 24.75 -32.91 -7.32
CA PHE A 5 24.03 -32.10 -8.32
C PHE A 5 23.00 -33.01 -9.01
N ASN A 6 21.72 -32.73 -8.76
CA ASN A 6 20.65 -33.42 -9.48
C ASN A 6 20.31 -32.58 -10.73
N PRO A 7 20.43 -33.14 -11.96
CA PRO A 7 20.04 -32.41 -13.19
C PRO A 7 18.62 -31.88 -13.16
N ALA A 8 17.70 -32.46 -12.41
CA ALA A 8 16.34 -31.95 -12.21
C ALA A 8 16.32 -30.60 -11.47
N ASP A 9 17.35 -30.25 -10.71
CA ASP A 9 17.47 -28.98 -9.99
C ASP A 9 17.73 -27.78 -10.94
N THR A 10 18.00 -28.01 -12.22
CA THR A 10 18.17 -26.94 -13.22
C THR A 10 16.88 -26.54 -13.93
N ILE A 11 15.81 -27.32 -13.74
CA ILE A 11 14.51 -27.06 -14.37
C ILE A 11 13.68 -26.20 -13.45
N LYS A 12 13.08 -25.13 -14.01
CA LYS A 12 12.15 -24.32 -13.25
C LYS A 12 10.96 -25.17 -12.78
N PRO A 13 10.70 -25.26 -11.49
CA PRO A 13 9.52 -25.98 -11.02
C PRO A 13 8.23 -25.24 -11.42
N ASP A 14 7.17 -26.01 -11.64
CA ASP A 14 5.85 -25.44 -11.89
C ASP A 14 5.39 -24.61 -10.69
N ASP A 15 4.72 -23.50 -10.96
CA ASP A 15 4.20 -22.60 -9.91
C ASP A 15 3.27 -23.33 -8.94
N ASN A 16 2.55 -24.34 -9.40
CA ASN A 16 1.65 -25.15 -8.57
C ASN A 16 2.36 -26.09 -7.58
N ARG A 17 3.70 -26.14 -7.63
CA ARG A 17 4.53 -26.78 -6.59
C ARG A 17 4.72 -25.91 -5.36
N PHE A 18 4.37 -24.62 -5.46
CA PHE A 18 4.47 -23.69 -4.35
C PHE A 18 3.08 -23.42 -3.77
N THR A 19 2.96 -23.53 -2.46
CA THR A 19 1.72 -23.27 -1.73
C THR A 19 1.91 -22.09 -0.77
N PRO A 20 1.28 -20.92 -1.04
CA PRO A 20 1.23 -19.84 -0.06
C PRO A 20 0.31 -20.24 1.10
N VAL A 21 0.87 -20.25 2.32
CA VAL A 21 0.15 -20.58 3.56
C VAL A 21 0.10 -19.34 4.43
N THR A 22 -1.09 -18.78 4.62
CA THR A 22 -1.30 -17.67 5.56
C THR A 22 -1.14 -18.18 6.98
N LEU A 23 -0.23 -17.58 7.75
CA LEU A 23 0.09 -18.01 9.11
C LEU A 23 -0.71 -17.24 10.17
N THR A 24 -0.87 -15.93 10.00
CA THR A 24 -1.54 -15.07 10.97
C THR A 24 -3.02 -14.86 10.61
N ALA A 25 -3.86 -14.70 11.62
CA ALA A 25 -5.27 -14.38 11.41
C ALA A 25 -5.43 -12.94 10.91
N GLU A 26 -6.56 -12.67 10.23
CA GLU A 26 -6.96 -11.32 9.82
C GLU A 26 -6.99 -10.38 11.04
N GLY A 27 -6.42 -9.18 10.89
CA GLY A 27 -6.35 -8.18 11.95
C GLY A 27 -5.39 -8.48 13.11
N ALA A 28 -4.63 -9.58 13.08
CA ALA A 28 -3.68 -9.94 14.13
C ALA A 28 -2.45 -9.03 14.17
N LEU A 29 -2.12 -8.39 13.04
CA LEU A 29 -0.97 -7.49 12.90
C LEU A 29 -1.45 -6.04 12.69
N ASP A 30 -0.66 -5.07 13.19
CA ASP A 30 -0.90 -3.64 13.05
C ASP A 30 0.36 -2.93 12.55
N GLU A 31 0.42 -2.63 11.25
CA GLU A 31 1.58 -1.99 10.62
C GLU A 31 2.89 -2.79 10.84
N PRO A 32 2.94 -4.07 10.41
CA PRO A 32 4.12 -4.91 10.61
C PRO A 32 5.28 -4.42 9.74
N MET A 33 6.51 -4.41 10.29
CA MET A 33 7.68 -3.85 9.61
C MET A 33 8.72 -4.89 9.23
N ASN A 34 9.19 -5.71 10.18
CA ASN A 34 10.15 -6.79 9.97
C ASN A 34 9.73 -8.05 10.70
N PHE A 35 10.37 -9.15 10.37
CA PHE A 35 10.18 -10.40 11.09
C PHE A 35 11.48 -11.20 11.16
N GLU A 36 11.56 -12.10 12.17
CA GLU A 36 12.63 -13.10 12.29
C GLU A 36 12.03 -14.47 12.59
N VAL A 37 12.47 -15.49 11.83
CA VAL A 37 11.98 -16.85 11.96
C VAL A 37 12.95 -17.67 12.82
N LEU A 38 12.47 -18.18 13.96
CA LEU A 38 13.25 -19.02 14.85
C LEU A 38 13.36 -20.46 14.33
N LYS A 39 14.35 -21.24 14.83
CA LYS A 39 14.55 -22.64 14.43
C LYS A 39 13.36 -23.55 14.74
N ASP A 40 12.58 -23.22 15.77
CA ASP A 40 11.37 -23.95 16.16
C ASP A 40 10.13 -23.54 15.34
N GLY A 41 10.26 -22.55 14.46
CA GLY A 41 9.19 -22.05 13.60
C GLY A 41 8.36 -20.92 14.18
N ARG A 42 8.64 -20.48 15.42
CA ARG A 42 8.08 -19.20 15.92
C ARG A 42 8.61 -18.06 15.08
N VAL A 43 7.81 -16.99 14.95
CA VAL A 43 8.19 -15.80 14.18
C VAL A 43 7.98 -14.55 15.03
N TYR A 44 9.04 -13.83 15.32
CA TYR A 44 8.94 -12.49 15.89
C TYR A 44 8.63 -11.49 14.81
N ILE A 45 7.71 -10.56 15.08
CA ILE A 45 7.25 -9.53 14.14
C ILE A 45 7.19 -8.21 14.91
N ASN A 46 7.92 -7.20 14.46
CA ASN A 46 7.79 -5.86 15.04
C ASN A 46 6.75 -5.04 14.26
N GLU A 47 6.06 -4.18 14.97
CA GLU A 47 5.04 -3.27 14.46
C GLU A 47 5.50 -1.82 14.64
N ARG A 48 5.22 -0.96 13.65
CA ARG A 48 5.70 0.42 13.59
C ARG A 48 5.41 1.24 14.86
N LYS A 49 4.29 0.97 15.51
CA LYS A 49 3.84 1.68 16.72
C LYS A 49 4.54 1.27 18.03
N GLY A 50 5.48 0.34 17.95
CA GLY A 50 6.34 -0.04 19.09
C GLY A 50 6.12 -1.43 19.64
N ASP A 51 5.18 -2.21 19.14
CA ASP A 51 4.91 -3.56 19.58
C ASP A 51 5.85 -4.57 18.91
N LEU A 52 6.31 -5.54 19.70
CA LEU A 52 6.94 -6.75 19.22
C LEU A 52 6.02 -7.92 19.54
N LYS A 53 5.65 -8.67 18.52
CA LYS A 53 4.75 -9.84 18.61
C LYS A 53 5.48 -11.13 18.26
N VAL A 54 4.91 -12.26 18.68
CA VAL A 54 5.36 -13.59 18.27
C VAL A 54 4.20 -14.41 17.74
N PHE A 55 4.38 -14.97 16.55
CA PHE A 55 3.53 -16.03 16.02
C PHE A 55 4.01 -17.38 16.51
N ASN A 56 3.10 -18.20 17.04
CA ASN A 56 3.38 -19.57 17.49
C ASN A 56 2.84 -20.57 16.44
N PRO A 57 3.70 -21.41 15.83
CA PRO A 57 3.25 -22.35 14.79
C PRO A 57 2.40 -23.51 15.31
N ILE A 58 2.38 -23.78 16.63
CA ILE A 58 1.66 -24.92 17.22
C ILE A 58 0.16 -24.62 17.30
N ASP A 59 -0.20 -23.49 17.89
CA ASP A 59 -1.58 -23.07 18.10
C ASP A 59 -2.04 -21.94 17.15
N LYS A 60 -1.13 -21.46 16.28
CA LYS A 60 -1.32 -20.37 15.32
C LYS A 60 -1.71 -19.03 15.97
N SER A 61 -1.40 -18.87 17.26
CA SER A 61 -1.64 -17.62 17.98
C SER A 61 -0.59 -16.55 17.64
N VAL A 62 -0.99 -15.30 17.76
CA VAL A 62 -0.10 -14.14 17.75
C VAL A 62 -0.22 -13.47 19.11
N SER A 63 0.89 -13.37 19.83
CA SER A 63 0.91 -12.78 21.17
C SER A 63 1.95 -11.67 21.31
N LEU A 64 1.72 -10.76 22.24
CA LEU A 64 2.63 -9.65 22.53
C LEU A 64 3.85 -10.14 23.32
N VAL A 65 5.03 -9.86 22.80
CA VAL A 65 6.33 -10.07 23.43
C VAL A 65 6.69 -8.87 24.33
N GLY A 66 6.46 -7.66 23.84
CA GLY A 66 6.67 -6.42 24.57
C GLY A 66 6.42 -5.21 23.70
N SER A 67 6.39 -4.04 24.32
CA SER A 67 6.18 -2.75 23.64
C SER A 67 7.25 -1.75 24.10
N ILE A 68 7.77 -0.97 23.14
CA ILE A 68 8.67 0.14 23.41
C ILE A 68 8.00 1.46 23.03
N PRO A 69 8.23 2.54 23.77
CA PRO A 69 7.72 3.85 23.39
C PRO A 69 8.47 4.40 22.17
N VAL A 70 7.73 4.81 21.14
CA VAL A 70 8.29 5.35 19.90
C VAL A 70 7.57 6.59 19.44
N ASN A 71 8.23 7.40 18.60
CA ASN A 71 7.58 8.47 17.86
C ASN A 71 7.18 7.97 16.47
N THR A 72 5.98 8.29 16.01
CA THR A 72 5.47 7.97 14.67
C THR A 72 5.12 9.20 13.84
N LYS A 73 5.44 10.41 14.33
CA LYS A 73 4.91 11.67 13.77
C LYS A 73 6.01 12.69 13.52
N TYR A 74 5.73 13.58 12.58
CA TYR A 74 6.50 14.81 12.39
C TYR A 74 5.59 16.04 12.56
N THR A 75 6.20 17.20 12.75
CA THR A 75 5.50 18.49 12.86
C THR A 75 6.08 19.43 11.83
N SER A 76 5.30 19.85 10.82
CA SER A 76 5.76 20.79 9.80
C SER A 76 6.09 22.16 10.40
N LYS A 77 6.75 23.01 9.63
CA LYS A 77 7.03 24.42 10.03
C LYS A 77 5.77 25.21 10.35
N GLU A 78 4.66 24.87 9.71
CA GLU A 78 3.34 25.47 9.94
C GLU A 78 2.64 24.91 11.20
N GLY A 79 3.28 23.99 11.92
CA GLY A 79 2.73 23.35 13.12
C GLY A 79 1.76 22.21 12.87
N VAL A 80 1.66 21.71 11.64
CA VAL A 80 0.81 20.57 11.30
C VAL A 80 1.49 19.27 11.71
N VAL A 81 0.82 18.49 12.54
CA VAL A 81 1.27 17.16 12.98
C VAL A 81 0.71 16.10 12.04
N SER A 82 1.59 15.28 11.46
CA SER A 82 1.23 14.21 10.52
C SER A 82 2.02 12.92 10.82
N GLU A 83 1.51 11.79 10.33
CA GLU A 83 2.22 10.51 10.42
C GLU A 83 3.51 10.56 9.59
N ALA A 84 4.51 9.83 10.06
CA ALA A 84 5.83 9.69 9.42
C ALA A 84 6.20 8.22 9.28
N GLU A 85 7.21 7.91 8.49
CA GLU A 85 7.80 6.56 8.46
C GLU A 85 8.45 6.17 9.79
N GLU A 86 8.64 7.09 10.70
CA GLU A 86 9.21 6.85 12.03
C GLU A 86 8.38 5.85 12.86
N GLY A 87 9.00 5.25 13.85
CA GLY A 87 8.41 4.26 14.74
C GLY A 87 9.41 3.18 15.14
N PHE A 88 8.94 1.97 15.41
CA PHE A 88 9.77 0.78 15.56
C PHE A 88 9.93 0.11 14.19
N ILE A 89 10.98 0.50 13.46
CA ILE A 89 11.14 0.25 12.02
C ILE A 89 12.15 -0.83 11.68
N GLY A 90 12.99 -1.25 12.61
CA GLY A 90 13.98 -2.30 12.39
C GLY A 90 14.07 -3.28 13.55
N PHE A 91 14.11 -4.57 13.23
CA PHE A 91 14.23 -5.65 14.19
C PHE A 91 15.08 -6.77 13.62
N THR A 92 16.00 -7.30 14.41
CA THR A 92 16.72 -8.55 14.13
C THR A 92 17.14 -9.23 15.43
N ILE A 93 17.38 -10.53 15.39
CA ILE A 93 17.95 -11.29 16.50
C ILE A 93 19.45 -11.48 16.31
N ASP A 94 20.16 -11.67 17.42
CA ASP A 94 21.58 -12.00 17.39
C ASP A 94 21.81 -13.35 16.70
N PRO A 95 22.90 -13.54 15.93
CA PRO A 95 23.25 -14.84 15.35
C PRO A 95 23.34 -15.99 16.38
N HIS A 96 23.62 -15.66 17.66
CA HIS A 96 23.66 -16.60 18.79
C HIS A 96 22.43 -16.45 19.70
N PHE A 97 21.29 -16.07 19.17
CA PHE A 97 20.07 -15.78 19.95
C PHE A 97 19.65 -16.93 20.87
N GLU A 98 19.82 -18.18 20.46
CA GLU A 98 19.47 -19.34 21.28
C GLU A 98 20.32 -19.46 22.55
N GLU A 99 21.51 -18.84 22.56
CA GLU A 99 22.44 -18.86 23.69
C GLU A 99 22.34 -17.59 24.54
N ASN A 100 22.26 -16.43 23.87
CA ASN A 100 22.34 -15.12 24.54
C ASN A 100 21.01 -14.40 24.67
N HIS A 101 19.99 -14.81 23.94
CA HIS A 101 18.64 -14.22 23.91
C HIS A 101 18.62 -12.73 23.49
N TRP A 102 19.62 -12.26 22.74
CA TRP A 102 19.74 -10.87 22.32
C TRP A 102 18.97 -10.58 21.06
N ALA A 103 18.26 -9.44 21.09
CA ALA A 103 17.57 -8.87 19.94
C ALA A 103 17.98 -7.40 19.77
N TYR A 104 18.04 -6.94 18.55
CA TYR A 104 18.41 -5.58 18.20
C TYR A 104 17.18 -4.85 17.61
N LEU A 105 16.88 -3.70 18.21
CA LEU A 105 15.73 -2.88 17.88
C LEU A 105 16.22 -1.53 17.36
N TYR A 106 15.73 -1.12 16.18
CA TYR A 106 15.99 0.19 15.62
C TYR A 106 14.69 0.98 15.57
N TYR A 107 14.64 2.10 16.28
CA TYR A 107 13.41 2.84 16.50
C TYR A 107 13.62 4.34 16.64
N ALA A 108 12.57 5.12 16.35
CA ALA A 108 12.52 6.55 16.59
C ALA A 108 12.31 6.85 18.08
N HIS A 109 13.24 7.56 18.71
CA HIS A 109 13.12 7.94 20.12
C HIS A 109 11.81 8.72 20.38
N PRO A 110 11.06 8.44 21.44
CA PRO A 110 9.72 8.99 21.62
C PRO A 110 9.62 10.52 21.66
N THR A 111 10.65 11.21 22.18
CA THR A 111 10.60 12.66 22.39
C THR A 111 11.75 13.45 21.75
N ILE A 112 12.90 12.84 21.52
CA ILE A 112 14.09 13.50 20.96
C ILE A 112 14.22 13.11 19.48
N GLY A 113 14.56 14.08 18.63
CA GLY A 113 14.82 13.85 17.20
C GLY A 113 16.10 13.01 16.98
N LYS A 114 16.01 11.71 17.20
CA LYS A 114 17.05 10.72 16.92
C LYS A 114 16.43 9.34 16.72
N HIS A 115 17.10 8.52 15.95
CA HIS A 115 16.89 7.08 15.93
C HIS A 115 17.88 6.38 16.87
N VAL A 116 17.43 5.27 17.44
CA VAL A 116 18.20 4.49 18.41
C VAL A 116 18.28 3.05 17.90
N LEU A 117 19.50 2.53 17.81
CA LEU A 117 19.77 1.12 17.74
C LEU A 117 20.11 0.64 19.15
N SER A 118 19.33 -0.24 19.70
CA SER A 118 19.57 -0.82 21.04
C SER A 118 19.45 -2.33 21.03
N ARG A 119 20.14 -2.98 21.94
CA ARG A 119 20.07 -4.42 22.21
C ARG A 119 19.21 -4.68 23.43
N TRP A 120 18.33 -5.67 23.33
CA TRP A 120 17.43 -6.12 24.38
C TRP A 120 17.58 -7.63 24.60
N GLU A 121 17.06 -8.11 25.72
CA GLU A 121 16.92 -9.55 25.97
C GLU A 121 15.46 -9.99 25.79
N ILE A 122 15.26 -11.13 25.11
CA ILE A 122 13.95 -11.78 24.97
C ILE A 122 14.03 -13.16 25.60
N VAL A 123 13.33 -13.36 26.70
CA VAL A 123 13.28 -14.63 27.43
C VAL A 123 11.85 -15.11 27.54
N ASN A 124 11.59 -16.36 27.16
CA ASN A 124 10.24 -16.96 27.16
C ASN A 124 9.19 -16.08 26.43
N ASP A 125 9.54 -15.59 25.26
CA ASP A 125 8.71 -14.67 24.45
C ASP A 125 8.29 -13.39 25.19
N LYS A 126 9.17 -12.88 26.06
CA LYS A 126 8.98 -11.59 26.74
C LYS A 126 10.22 -10.73 26.59
N LEU A 127 10.02 -9.50 26.18
CA LEU A 127 11.02 -8.45 26.19
C LEU A 127 11.31 -8.07 27.65
N ILE A 128 12.57 -8.22 28.08
CA ILE A 128 12.93 -8.06 29.51
C ILE A 128 13.06 -6.58 29.84
N PRO A 129 12.22 -6.02 30.72
CA PRO A 129 12.34 -4.63 31.14
C PRO A 129 13.72 -4.34 31.76
N GLY A 130 14.35 -3.22 31.32
CA GLY A 130 15.65 -2.79 31.86
C GLY A 130 16.88 -3.52 31.27
N SER A 131 16.67 -4.45 30.33
CA SER A 131 17.77 -5.11 29.62
C SER A 131 18.36 -4.28 28.48
N GLU A 132 17.76 -3.14 28.18
CA GLU A 132 18.20 -2.27 27.07
C GLU A 132 19.65 -1.83 27.22
N LYS A 133 20.40 -2.00 26.15
CA LYS A 133 21.75 -1.47 25.96
C LYS A 133 21.81 -0.67 24.67
N ILE A 134 22.06 0.62 24.78
CA ILE A 134 22.21 1.48 23.60
C ILE A 134 23.48 1.07 22.84
N VAL A 135 23.33 0.82 21.54
CA VAL A 135 24.42 0.49 20.63
C VAL A 135 24.82 1.72 19.84
N LEU A 136 23.88 2.40 19.18
CA LEU A 136 24.15 3.55 18.34
C LEU A 136 22.96 4.51 18.37
N GLU A 137 23.24 5.81 18.35
CA GLU A 137 22.24 6.87 18.22
C GLU A 137 22.54 7.73 16.99
N ILE A 138 21.50 8.01 16.20
CA ILE A 138 21.59 8.79 14.96
C ILE A 138 20.67 9.99 15.05
N PRO A 139 21.21 11.22 15.10
CA PRO A 139 20.38 12.42 15.11
C PRO A 139 19.51 12.54 13.86
N THR A 140 18.22 12.84 14.05
CA THR A 140 17.26 13.03 12.97
C THR A 140 16.50 14.34 13.13
N GLN A 141 15.80 14.77 12.09
CA GLN A 141 14.87 15.88 12.11
C GLN A 141 13.43 15.36 12.11
N ARG A 142 12.49 16.13 12.61
CA ARG A 142 11.03 15.85 12.62
C ARG A 142 10.20 17.01 12.11
N GLU A 143 10.76 17.77 11.18
CA GLU A 143 10.09 18.89 10.53
C GLU A 143 9.43 18.46 9.22
N THR A 144 9.91 17.38 8.65
CA THR A 144 9.36 16.78 7.43
C THR A 144 9.41 15.26 7.53
N CYS A 145 8.55 14.59 6.77
CA CYS A 145 8.44 13.13 6.73
C CYS A 145 9.64 12.50 6.03
N CYS A 146 9.93 11.35 6.44
CA CYS A 146 10.23 10.12 5.68
C CYS A 146 11.71 9.81 5.52
N HIS A 147 11.97 8.65 4.93
CA HIS A 147 13.26 8.03 4.69
C HIS A 147 13.99 7.64 5.98
N THR A 148 13.50 6.59 6.63
CA THR A 148 14.05 6.09 7.90
C THR A 148 14.91 4.84 7.75
N GLY A 149 14.69 4.04 6.69
CA GLY A 149 15.37 2.76 6.52
C GLY A 149 14.95 1.74 7.57
N GLY A 150 15.91 1.21 8.35
CA GLY A 150 15.68 0.32 9.49
C GLY A 150 15.95 -1.16 9.22
N GLY A 151 16.18 -1.56 7.98
CA GLY A 151 16.55 -2.94 7.66
C GLY A 151 17.91 -3.31 8.26
N MET A 152 18.02 -4.54 8.79
CA MET A 152 19.25 -5.05 9.40
C MET A 152 19.59 -6.45 8.88
N THR A 153 20.89 -6.74 8.79
CA THR A 153 21.41 -8.07 8.45
C THR A 153 22.79 -8.30 9.07
N TRP A 154 23.19 -9.55 9.15
CA TRP A 154 24.46 -9.96 9.74
C TRP A 154 25.38 -10.60 8.72
N ASP A 155 26.69 -10.36 8.83
CA ASP A 155 27.68 -11.19 8.17
C ASP A 155 28.12 -12.38 9.06
N GLN A 156 28.88 -13.29 8.47
CA GLN A 156 29.36 -14.48 9.17
C GLN A 156 30.37 -14.16 10.30
N ALA A 157 30.95 -12.97 10.31
CA ALA A 157 31.86 -12.51 11.36
C ALA A 157 31.14 -11.86 12.54
N GLY A 158 29.81 -11.80 12.52
CA GLY A 158 29.00 -11.17 13.55
C GLY A 158 28.97 -9.66 13.48
N ASN A 159 29.26 -9.08 12.31
CA ASN A 159 29.06 -7.65 12.12
C ASN A 159 27.62 -7.38 11.68
N LEU A 160 27.02 -6.35 12.28
CA LEU A 160 25.68 -5.87 11.98
C LEU A 160 25.74 -4.81 10.90
N TYR A 161 24.93 -5.00 9.85
CA TYR A 161 24.68 -3.97 8.84
C TYR A 161 23.30 -3.35 9.13
N LEU A 162 23.25 -2.01 9.18
CA LEU A 162 22.05 -1.23 9.44
C LEU A 162 21.81 -0.24 8.29
N ALA A 163 20.69 -0.38 7.59
CA ALA A 163 20.23 0.56 6.59
C ALA A 163 19.60 1.79 7.27
N VAL A 164 20.08 2.98 6.95
CA VAL A 164 19.61 4.25 7.51
C VAL A 164 19.22 5.18 6.37
N GLY A 165 17.97 5.59 6.31
CA GLY A 165 17.50 6.56 5.34
C GLY A 165 18.07 7.95 5.56
N ASN A 166 17.94 8.82 4.57
CA ASN A 166 18.56 10.14 4.60
C ASN A 166 17.85 11.15 5.50
N ASN A 167 16.64 10.86 5.94
CA ASN A 167 15.80 11.71 6.82
C ASN A 167 15.66 13.14 6.25
N THR A 168 15.42 13.24 4.93
CA THR A 168 15.28 14.49 4.19
C THR A 168 13.87 14.59 3.63
N GLY A 169 13.31 15.80 3.54
CA GLY A 169 11.95 16.03 3.06
C GLY A 169 11.72 15.55 1.64
N ASN A 170 10.59 14.90 1.41
CA ASN A 170 10.26 14.28 0.13
C ASN A 170 9.89 15.29 -0.96
N VAL A 171 9.42 16.47 -0.61
CA VAL A 171 8.98 17.48 -1.55
C VAL A 171 9.99 18.61 -1.63
N ALA A 172 10.85 18.52 -2.63
CA ALA A 172 11.59 19.67 -3.07
C ALA A 172 10.77 20.43 -4.11
N GLU A 173 10.69 21.74 -3.97
CA GLU A 173 10.00 22.59 -4.94
C GLU A 173 10.54 22.44 -6.37
N LYS A 174 11.87 22.28 -6.49
CA LYS A 174 12.57 22.15 -7.77
C LYS A 174 13.73 21.15 -7.78
N SER A 175 14.33 20.85 -6.62
CA SER A 175 15.50 19.95 -6.51
C SER A 175 15.64 19.41 -5.09
N GLN A 176 16.27 18.26 -4.94
CA GLN A 176 16.55 17.58 -3.67
C GLN A 176 17.79 18.17 -2.94
N THR A 177 18.30 19.31 -3.38
CA THR A 177 19.53 19.93 -2.86
C THR A 177 19.28 21.38 -2.47
N ASP A 178 18.38 21.61 -1.52
CA ASP A 178 17.99 22.96 -1.09
C ASP A 178 18.92 23.46 0.01
N GLU A 179 19.91 24.28 -0.37
CA GLU A 179 20.93 24.83 0.52
C GLU A 179 20.50 26.11 1.26
N ARG A 180 19.27 26.58 1.09
CA ARG A 180 18.77 27.78 1.82
C ARG A 180 18.85 27.55 3.33
N ALA A 181 19.22 28.58 4.10
CA ALA A 181 19.52 28.46 5.53
C ALA A 181 18.39 27.86 6.38
N ASP A 182 17.13 28.14 6.00
CA ASP A 182 15.92 27.63 6.65
C ASP A 182 15.44 26.28 6.06
N ARG A 183 16.14 25.73 5.06
CA ARG A 183 15.75 24.53 4.30
C ARG A 183 16.75 23.37 4.40
N LYS A 184 17.67 23.38 5.35
CA LYS A 184 18.70 22.34 5.52
C LYS A 184 18.13 20.90 5.62
N ASN A 185 16.85 20.75 6.03
CA ASN A 185 16.18 19.46 6.13
C ASN A 185 15.64 18.95 4.77
N TRP A 186 15.78 19.75 3.69
CA TRP A 186 15.49 19.40 2.30
C TRP A 186 16.76 19.32 1.44
N ASP A 187 17.94 19.35 2.06
CA ASP A 187 19.24 19.21 1.38
C ASP A 187 19.81 17.80 1.58
N ASP A 188 19.64 16.94 0.60
CA ASP A 188 20.14 15.57 0.61
C ASP A 188 21.67 15.48 0.64
N GLN A 189 22.36 16.54 0.24
CA GLN A 189 23.81 16.62 0.33
C GLN A 189 24.31 16.64 1.78
N ARG A 190 23.48 17.09 2.72
CA ARG A 190 23.75 17.10 4.15
C ARG A 190 23.85 15.70 4.75
N GLY A 191 23.06 14.73 4.22
CA GLY A 191 22.99 13.34 4.67
C GLY A 191 23.73 12.41 3.71
N SER A 192 23.04 11.98 2.64
CA SER A 192 23.51 10.94 1.72
C SER A 192 24.88 11.21 1.11
N GLY A 193 25.12 12.43 0.64
CA GLY A 193 26.38 12.88 0.07
C GLY A 193 27.45 13.33 1.08
N ASN A 194 27.22 13.19 2.38
CA ASN A 194 28.09 13.67 3.44
C ASN A 194 28.85 12.52 4.11
N THR A 195 30.16 12.49 4.01
CA THR A 195 31.02 11.44 4.58
C THR A 195 31.09 11.47 6.12
N ASN A 196 30.60 12.54 6.75
CA ASN A 196 30.58 12.72 8.20
C ASN A 196 29.16 12.65 8.80
N ASP A 197 28.22 12.04 8.09
CA ASP A 197 26.83 11.85 8.54
C ASP A 197 26.45 10.37 8.38
N LEU A 198 25.64 9.83 9.30
CA LEU A 198 25.23 8.43 9.29
C LEU A 198 23.92 8.17 8.52
N ARG A 199 23.27 9.22 8.04
CA ARG A 199 22.00 9.14 7.30
C ARG A 199 22.23 8.99 5.80
N GLY A 200 21.35 8.25 5.11
CA GLY A 200 21.52 7.87 3.69
C GLY A 200 22.70 6.92 3.51
N LYS A 201 22.76 5.87 4.35
CA LYS A 201 23.89 4.96 4.48
C LYS A 201 23.43 3.54 4.78
N ILE A 202 24.31 2.57 4.47
CA ILE A 202 24.30 1.28 5.18
C ILE A 202 25.56 1.25 6.05
N LEU A 203 25.34 1.20 7.36
CA LEU A 203 26.39 1.19 8.36
C LEU A 203 26.81 -0.25 8.65
N ARG A 204 28.08 -0.48 8.92
CA ARG A 204 28.61 -1.78 9.36
C ARG A 204 29.40 -1.61 10.66
N ILE A 205 28.92 -2.25 11.71
CA ILE A 205 29.46 -2.19 13.06
C ILE A 205 29.53 -3.59 13.67
N HIS A 206 30.35 -3.77 14.71
CA HIS A 206 30.36 -4.99 15.54
C HIS A 206 29.83 -4.62 16.92
N PRO A 207 28.57 -5.02 17.25
CA PRO A 207 27.99 -4.74 18.58
C PRO A 207 28.78 -5.41 19.69
N GLU A 208 29.00 -4.70 20.79
CA GLU A 208 29.75 -5.20 21.93
C GLU A 208 28.84 -5.72 23.05
N LYS A 209 29.35 -6.68 23.83
CA LYS A 209 28.60 -7.34 24.91
C LYS A 209 28.05 -6.36 25.96
N ASP A 210 28.81 -5.32 26.28
CA ASP A 210 28.43 -4.37 27.35
C ASP A 210 27.65 -3.15 26.81
N GLY A 211 27.27 -3.18 25.53
CA GLY A 211 26.69 -2.05 24.79
C GLY A 211 27.72 -1.28 23.99
N GLY A 212 27.23 -0.39 23.10
CA GLY A 212 28.09 0.25 22.11
C GLY A 212 28.56 -0.71 21.00
N TYR A 213 29.62 -0.38 20.31
CA TYR A 213 30.14 -1.14 19.17
C TYR A 213 31.62 -0.85 18.93
N SER A 214 32.25 -1.76 18.20
CA SER A 214 33.53 -1.52 17.55
C SER A 214 33.37 -1.41 16.03
N ILE A 215 34.40 -0.89 15.37
CA ILE A 215 34.45 -0.74 13.91
C ILE A 215 35.25 -1.90 13.32
N PRO A 216 34.60 -2.76 12.50
CA PRO A 216 35.35 -3.82 11.80
C PRO A 216 36.22 -3.23 10.67
N ASP A 217 37.31 -3.90 10.37
CA ASP A 217 38.17 -3.53 9.24
C ASP A 217 37.44 -3.64 7.90
N GLY A 218 37.77 -2.79 6.94
CA GLY A 218 37.25 -2.84 5.58
C GLY A 218 35.97 -2.05 5.38
N ASN A 219 35.56 -1.13 6.25
CA ASN A 219 34.58 -0.10 5.99
C ASN A 219 35.09 0.96 5.01
N LEU A 220 34.23 1.81 4.48
CA LEU A 220 34.56 2.80 3.45
C LEU A 220 35.65 3.78 3.91
N PHE A 221 35.65 4.14 5.18
CA PHE A 221 36.63 5.06 5.78
C PHE A 221 37.32 4.41 6.97
N ALA A 222 38.64 4.52 6.98
CA ALA A 222 39.44 4.01 8.10
C ALA A 222 39.16 4.82 9.39
N LYS A 223 39.21 4.15 10.54
CA LYS A 223 39.04 4.78 11.85
C LYS A 223 40.00 5.93 12.03
N GLY A 224 39.51 7.11 12.44
CA GLY A 224 40.29 8.31 12.66
C GLY A 224 40.52 9.16 11.41
N THR A 225 40.01 8.79 10.24
CA THR A 225 40.08 9.66 9.05
C THR A 225 39.24 10.91 9.31
N PRO A 226 39.84 12.11 9.21
CA PRO A 226 39.12 13.36 9.47
C PRO A 226 37.93 13.57 8.55
N LYS A 227 36.83 14.16 9.07
CA LYS A 227 35.60 14.46 8.33
C LYS A 227 34.92 13.24 7.75
N THR A 228 35.08 12.06 8.35
CA THR A 228 34.41 10.83 7.96
C THR A 228 33.84 10.09 9.17
N ARG A 229 32.91 9.23 8.91
CA ARG A 229 32.34 8.28 9.88
C ARG A 229 32.83 6.87 9.54
N PRO A 230 33.58 6.23 10.43
CA PRO A 230 34.13 4.88 10.17
C PRO A 230 33.09 3.78 10.16
N GLU A 231 31.84 4.02 10.60
CA GLU A 231 30.70 3.12 10.57
C GLU A 231 30.19 2.88 9.14
N ILE A 232 30.52 3.78 8.21
CA ILE A 232 29.95 3.77 6.85
C ILE A 232 30.55 2.62 6.04
N TYR A 233 29.70 1.71 5.57
CA TYR A 233 30.04 0.70 4.57
C TYR A 233 29.56 1.12 3.18
N VAL A 234 28.29 1.53 3.05
CA VAL A 234 27.70 2.13 1.86
C VAL A 234 27.28 3.56 2.17
N MET A 235 27.46 4.49 1.23
CA MET A 235 26.92 5.84 1.27
C MET A 235 26.23 6.19 -0.04
N GLY A 236 25.44 7.26 -0.03
CA GLY A 236 24.72 7.72 -1.23
C GLY A 236 23.41 6.99 -1.48
N ASP A 237 22.72 6.64 -0.41
CA ASP A 237 21.36 6.12 -0.44
C ASP A 237 20.35 7.21 -0.04
N ARG A 238 19.11 7.09 -0.52
CA ARG A 238 17.96 7.90 -0.10
C ARG A 238 17.16 7.19 0.98
N ASN A 239 16.66 5.99 0.69
CA ASN A 239 15.93 5.15 1.62
C ASN A 239 16.24 3.67 1.35
N PRO A 240 17.40 3.17 1.79
CA PRO A 240 17.80 1.78 1.59
C PRO A 240 16.90 0.83 2.38
N TRP A 241 16.41 -0.23 1.71
CA TRP A 241 15.37 -1.08 2.23
C TRP A 241 15.72 -2.56 2.15
N ARG A 242 15.61 -3.26 3.29
CA ARG A 242 15.84 -4.71 3.46
C ARG A 242 17.17 -5.22 2.92
N PRO A 243 18.28 -4.81 3.54
CA PRO A 243 19.60 -5.33 3.18
C PRO A 243 19.72 -6.82 3.50
N SER A 244 20.50 -7.52 2.70
CA SER A 244 20.88 -8.92 2.94
C SER A 244 22.33 -9.18 2.54
N ILE A 245 22.99 -10.10 3.23
CA ILE A 245 24.34 -10.55 2.90
C ILE A 245 24.24 -11.92 2.25
N ASP A 246 24.82 -12.06 1.06
CA ASP A 246 25.00 -13.36 0.43
C ASP A 246 26.04 -14.17 1.20
N SER A 247 25.62 -15.32 1.73
CA SER A 247 26.44 -16.18 2.59
C SER A 247 27.67 -16.78 1.89
N LYS A 248 27.70 -16.85 0.54
CA LYS A 248 28.83 -17.37 -0.23
C LYS A 248 29.85 -16.32 -0.63
N THR A 249 29.36 -15.16 -1.08
CA THR A 249 30.24 -14.10 -1.60
C THR A 249 30.58 -13.03 -0.55
N GLY A 250 29.77 -12.93 0.50
CA GLY A 250 29.84 -11.82 1.47
C GLY A 250 29.38 -10.47 0.90
N TRP A 251 28.80 -10.46 -0.31
CA TRP A 251 28.32 -9.22 -0.93
C TRP A 251 26.99 -8.80 -0.31
N LEU A 252 26.82 -7.48 -0.24
CA LEU A 252 25.63 -6.84 0.29
C LEU A 252 24.64 -6.53 -0.84
N TYR A 253 23.36 -6.81 -0.61
CA TYR A 253 22.24 -6.57 -1.52
C TYR A 253 21.13 -5.81 -0.79
N TRP A 254 20.48 -4.84 -1.46
CA TRP A 254 19.33 -4.10 -0.89
C TRP A 254 18.44 -3.51 -1.97
N GLY A 255 17.19 -3.16 -1.60
CA GLY A 255 16.33 -2.28 -2.39
C GLY A 255 16.57 -0.82 -2.01
N GLU A 256 16.39 0.09 -2.95
CA GLU A 256 16.52 1.54 -2.75
C GLU A 256 15.27 2.23 -3.26
N VAL A 257 14.59 2.99 -2.39
CA VAL A 257 13.43 3.79 -2.78
C VAL A 257 13.89 5.16 -3.24
N GLY A 258 13.86 5.35 -4.54
CA GLY A 258 14.34 6.55 -5.20
C GLY A 258 13.35 7.73 -5.18
N PRO A 259 13.70 8.87 -5.81
CA PRO A 259 12.90 10.09 -5.77
C PRO A 259 11.60 9.98 -6.57
N ASP A 260 10.55 10.68 -6.10
CA ASP A 260 9.23 10.70 -6.71
C ASP A 260 9.15 11.75 -7.84
N ALA A 261 9.70 11.42 -8.99
CA ALA A 261 9.64 12.25 -10.19
C ALA A 261 9.18 11.40 -11.39
N ASN A 262 8.11 11.81 -12.07
CA ASN A 262 7.53 11.05 -13.18
C ASN A 262 8.25 11.27 -14.50
N GLU A 263 9.02 12.34 -14.64
CA GLU A 263 9.69 12.73 -15.89
C GLU A 263 10.98 13.51 -15.63
N ASP A 264 11.81 13.60 -16.66
CA ASP A 264 12.95 14.52 -16.68
C ASP A 264 12.48 15.96 -16.87
N THR A 265 12.99 16.86 -16.04
CA THR A 265 12.82 18.30 -16.18
C THR A 265 14.17 19.01 -16.25
N LYS A 266 14.17 20.33 -16.32
CA LYS A 266 15.41 21.11 -16.22
C LYS A 266 16.10 20.93 -14.86
N THR A 267 15.34 20.65 -13.81
CA THR A 267 15.81 20.65 -12.42
C THR A 267 15.76 19.27 -11.77
N THR A 268 15.10 18.28 -12.36
CA THR A 268 14.97 16.93 -11.84
C THR A 268 15.21 15.87 -12.90
N ARG A 269 15.51 14.67 -12.49
CA ARG A 269 15.45 13.46 -13.33
C ARG A 269 14.24 12.63 -12.96
N MET A 270 13.74 11.87 -13.92
CA MET A 270 12.72 10.85 -13.67
C MET A 270 13.23 9.90 -12.59
N GLY A 271 12.48 9.78 -11.50
CA GLY A 271 12.84 8.94 -10.37
C GLY A 271 12.92 7.47 -10.74
N MET A 272 13.87 6.80 -10.13
CA MET A 272 14.06 5.34 -10.28
C MET A 272 14.20 4.72 -8.91
N ASP A 273 13.53 3.60 -8.69
CA ASP A 273 13.91 2.69 -7.63
C ASP A 273 15.00 1.76 -8.12
N GLU A 274 15.78 1.24 -7.18
CA GLU A 274 16.95 0.46 -7.50
C GLU A 274 17.00 -0.82 -6.66
N PHE A 275 17.56 -1.86 -7.28
CA PHE A 275 18.12 -2.98 -6.55
C PHE A 275 19.63 -2.87 -6.68
N ASN A 276 20.33 -2.84 -5.56
CA ASN A 276 21.74 -2.57 -5.48
C ASN A 276 22.55 -3.79 -4.97
N GLN A 277 23.75 -3.93 -5.49
CA GLN A 277 24.73 -4.96 -5.12
C GLN A 277 26.06 -4.30 -4.79
N ALA A 278 26.53 -4.41 -3.55
CA ALA A 278 27.86 -3.96 -3.17
C ALA A 278 28.81 -5.16 -2.99
N ARG A 279 29.87 -5.19 -3.82
CA ARG A 279 30.95 -6.18 -3.73
C ARG A 279 32.06 -5.76 -2.78
N GLY A 280 31.92 -4.60 -2.18
CA GLY A 280 32.77 -3.94 -1.22
C GLY A 280 32.18 -2.57 -0.86
N PRO A 281 32.78 -1.84 0.07
CA PRO A 281 32.28 -0.54 0.47
C PRO A 281 32.32 0.47 -0.68
N GLY A 282 31.35 1.42 -0.71
CA GLY A 282 31.30 2.37 -1.79
C GLY A 282 30.26 3.46 -1.67
N PHE A 283 30.23 4.33 -2.72
CA PHE A 283 29.25 5.39 -2.89
C PHE A 283 28.27 5.02 -4.02
N PHE A 284 26.96 5.02 -3.75
CA PHE A 284 25.90 4.57 -4.67
C PHE A 284 25.08 5.72 -5.27
N GLY A 285 25.62 6.94 -5.23
CA GLY A 285 25.25 8.03 -6.13
C GLY A 285 24.37 9.11 -5.56
N TRP A 286 23.36 8.80 -4.75
CA TRP A 286 22.41 9.80 -4.26
C TRP A 286 23.10 10.88 -3.39
N PRO A 287 22.79 12.19 -3.55
CA PRO A 287 21.75 12.78 -4.42
C PRO A 287 22.23 13.23 -5.80
N TYR A 288 23.39 12.85 -6.23
CA TYR A 288 24.00 13.35 -7.47
C TYR A 288 23.71 12.48 -8.69
N PHE A 289 23.42 11.20 -8.48
CA PHE A 289 23.19 10.22 -9.53
C PHE A 289 22.05 9.27 -9.14
N ILE A 290 21.38 8.73 -10.16
CA ILE A 290 20.38 7.68 -10.04
C ILE A 290 20.58 6.62 -11.13
N GLY A 291 20.13 5.40 -10.88
CA GLY A 291 20.18 4.29 -11.84
C GLY A 291 21.61 4.02 -12.34
N GLU A 292 21.82 4.09 -13.62
CA GLU A 292 23.14 3.87 -14.24
C GLU A 292 24.05 5.11 -14.17
N ASN A 293 24.16 5.71 -13.00
CA ASN A 293 24.89 6.95 -12.75
C ASN A 293 24.41 8.12 -13.63
N VAL A 294 23.11 8.18 -13.93
CA VAL A 294 22.50 9.33 -14.60
C VAL A 294 22.61 10.54 -13.69
N ALA A 295 23.33 11.56 -14.14
CA ALA A 295 23.60 12.74 -13.32
C ALA A 295 22.32 13.56 -13.08
N TYR A 296 22.09 13.91 -11.81
CA TYR A 296 21.02 14.81 -11.39
C TYR A 296 21.43 16.28 -11.67
N PRO A 297 20.54 17.13 -12.24
CA PRO A 297 20.82 18.55 -12.39
C PRO A 297 20.97 19.21 -11.02
N MET A 298 21.96 20.10 -10.88
CA MET A 298 22.15 20.86 -9.66
C MET A 298 21.45 22.21 -9.77
N TYR A 299 20.38 22.37 -8.99
CA TYR A 299 19.59 23.60 -8.95
C TYR A 299 20.03 24.48 -7.77
N ASN A 300 20.29 25.75 -8.05
CA ASN A 300 20.62 26.74 -7.01
C ASN A 300 19.40 27.62 -6.71
N TYR A 301 18.85 27.47 -5.52
CA TYR A 301 17.67 28.21 -5.06
C TYR A 301 17.92 29.69 -4.79
N LEU A 302 19.20 30.11 -4.65
CA LEU A 302 19.53 31.52 -4.34
C LEU A 302 19.50 32.40 -5.60
N ASN A 303 19.81 31.86 -6.76
CA ASN A 303 19.89 32.60 -8.01
C ASN A 303 19.10 31.99 -9.17
N ASP A 304 18.28 31.01 -8.90
CA ASP A 304 17.40 30.33 -9.87
C ASP A 304 18.14 29.75 -11.08
N SER A 305 19.40 29.30 -10.85
CA SER A 305 20.25 28.73 -11.90
C SER A 305 20.28 27.19 -11.84
N VAL A 306 20.48 26.58 -12.99
CA VAL A 306 20.72 25.14 -13.13
C VAL A 306 22.11 24.94 -13.69
N SER A 307 22.91 24.12 -13.04
CA SER A 307 24.18 23.66 -13.54
C SER A 307 24.10 22.19 -14.01
N PRO A 308 25.01 21.76 -14.90
CA PRO A 308 25.13 20.34 -15.26
C PRO A 308 25.31 19.48 -14.01
N GLY A 309 24.84 18.23 -14.09
CA GLY A 309 25.12 17.22 -13.06
C GLY A 309 26.63 16.97 -12.90
N LYS A 310 26.99 16.27 -11.84
CA LYS A 310 28.36 15.97 -11.50
C LYS A 310 28.94 14.81 -12.32
N ASP A 311 30.28 14.69 -12.31
CA ASP A 311 30.99 13.54 -12.89
C ASP A 311 30.96 12.37 -11.91
N PRO A 312 30.41 11.19 -12.26
CA PRO A 312 30.33 10.04 -11.36
C PRO A 312 31.70 9.47 -10.98
N THR A 313 32.75 9.73 -11.76
CA THR A 313 34.13 9.29 -11.42
C THR A 313 34.82 10.16 -10.40
N LYS A 314 34.35 11.41 -10.22
CA LYS A 314 34.94 12.41 -9.31
C LYS A 314 33.83 13.31 -8.71
N PRO A 315 32.85 12.73 -8.03
CA PRO A 315 31.78 13.53 -7.45
C PRO A 315 32.28 14.41 -6.32
N THR A 316 31.64 15.57 -6.14
CA THR A 316 32.00 16.51 -5.10
C THR A 316 30.79 17.02 -4.33
N ASN A 317 30.95 17.32 -3.05
CA ASN A 317 29.93 17.93 -2.21
C ASN A 317 30.41 19.30 -1.70
N PHE A 318 29.89 20.37 -2.33
CA PHE A 318 30.16 21.74 -1.95
C PHE A 318 29.03 22.39 -1.14
N SER A 319 28.02 21.62 -0.72
CA SER A 319 26.92 22.18 0.07
C SER A 319 27.44 22.88 1.33
N VAL A 320 26.83 24.01 1.67
CA VAL A 320 27.07 24.73 2.93
C VAL A 320 26.68 23.86 4.16
N ASN A 321 25.90 22.83 3.97
CA ASN A 321 25.49 21.88 5.00
C ASN A 321 26.42 20.63 5.09
N ASN A 322 27.42 20.54 4.22
CA ASN A 322 28.38 19.44 4.25
C ASN A 322 29.41 19.61 5.38
N THR A 323 29.49 18.66 6.28
CA THR A 323 30.53 18.61 7.34
C THR A 323 31.64 17.61 7.02
N GLY A 324 31.48 16.85 5.93
CA GLY A 324 32.41 15.83 5.49
C GLY A 324 33.48 16.28 4.50
N LEU A 325 33.97 15.35 3.72
CA LEU A 325 34.89 15.59 2.63
C LEU A 325 34.17 16.29 1.47
N THR A 326 34.91 17.14 0.76
CA THR A 326 34.45 17.76 -0.48
C THR A 326 34.51 16.78 -1.66
N GLU A 327 35.61 16.05 -1.77
CA GLU A 327 35.81 15.01 -2.77
C GLU A 327 35.19 13.71 -2.25
N LEU A 328 34.30 13.09 -3.05
CA LEU A 328 33.61 11.86 -2.71
C LEU A 328 34.21 10.67 -3.47
N PRO A 329 34.05 9.45 -2.97
CA PRO A 329 34.41 8.26 -3.75
C PRO A 329 33.65 8.21 -5.08
N PRO A 330 34.22 7.55 -6.12
CA PRO A 330 33.50 7.32 -7.38
C PRO A 330 32.14 6.65 -7.16
N ALA A 331 31.13 7.11 -7.89
CA ALA A 331 29.77 6.55 -7.78
C ALA A 331 29.70 5.17 -8.47
N GLN A 332 29.05 4.23 -7.81
CA GLN A 332 28.70 2.93 -8.34
C GLN A 332 27.28 2.99 -8.90
N ALA A 333 27.08 2.41 -10.09
CA ALA A 333 25.76 2.35 -10.71
C ALA A 333 24.88 1.30 -10.05
N ALA A 334 23.57 1.52 -10.09
CA ALA A 334 22.59 0.54 -9.66
C ALA A 334 22.73 -0.79 -10.43
N PHE A 335 22.50 -1.90 -9.75
CA PHE A 335 22.48 -3.22 -10.37
C PHE A 335 21.24 -3.42 -11.25
N ILE A 336 20.08 -2.97 -10.78
CA ILE A 336 18.83 -2.87 -11.52
C ILE A 336 18.19 -1.55 -11.15
N SER A 337 17.67 -0.78 -12.14
CA SER A 337 16.92 0.44 -11.87
C SER A 337 15.66 0.50 -12.74
N TYR A 338 14.58 1.05 -12.18
CA TYR A 338 13.31 1.10 -12.90
C TYR A 338 12.44 2.31 -12.48
N PRO A 339 11.80 2.97 -13.48
CA PRO A 339 10.98 4.16 -13.26
C PRO A 339 9.51 3.83 -12.94
N TYR A 340 8.67 4.86 -12.79
CA TYR A 340 7.20 4.73 -12.73
C TYR A 340 6.61 4.13 -14.02
N ARG A 341 7.14 4.49 -15.18
CA ARG A 341 6.74 3.93 -16.48
C ARG A 341 7.39 2.58 -16.72
N ASN A 342 6.95 1.88 -17.77
CA ASN A 342 7.61 0.64 -18.19
C ASN A 342 9.10 0.89 -18.46
N SER A 343 9.94 -0.01 -17.95
CA SER A 343 11.37 -0.03 -18.23
C SER A 343 11.64 -0.83 -19.50
N GLU A 344 12.32 -0.22 -20.47
CA GLU A 344 12.76 -0.96 -21.68
C GLU A 344 13.78 -2.04 -21.34
N LYS A 345 14.67 -1.75 -20.38
CA LYS A 345 15.73 -2.68 -19.94
C LYS A 345 15.19 -3.79 -19.05
N PHE A 346 14.19 -3.51 -18.23
CA PHE A 346 13.60 -4.43 -17.25
C PHE A 346 12.08 -4.48 -17.40
N PRO A 347 11.53 -4.98 -18.52
CA PRO A 347 10.09 -4.89 -18.81
C PRO A 347 9.20 -5.66 -17.81
N LEU A 348 9.73 -6.69 -17.14
CA LEU A 348 8.98 -7.51 -16.19
C LEU A 348 8.62 -6.75 -14.89
N VAL A 349 9.32 -5.67 -14.55
CA VAL A 349 8.99 -4.88 -13.35
C VAL A 349 7.66 -4.15 -13.48
N GLY A 350 7.16 -3.94 -14.72
CA GLY A 350 5.90 -3.25 -14.98
C GLY A 350 5.99 -1.74 -14.80
N SER A 351 4.84 -1.10 -14.57
CA SER A 351 4.69 0.35 -14.37
C SER A 351 3.80 0.64 -13.15
N GLY A 352 3.70 1.91 -12.77
CA GLY A 352 2.92 2.37 -11.62
C GLY A 352 3.81 2.77 -10.44
N ALA A 353 3.20 2.98 -9.29
CA ALA A 353 3.90 3.21 -8.03
C ALA A 353 4.98 2.14 -7.82
N ARG A 354 6.04 2.47 -7.12
CA ARG A 354 7.19 1.59 -6.91
C ARG A 354 7.74 1.75 -5.50
N CYS A 355 8.24 0.66 -4.94
CA CYS A 355 8.98 0.64 -3.69
C CYS A 355 9.80 -0.66 -3.66
N ALA A 356 11.07 -0.57 -4.01
CA ALA A 356 11.97 -1.72 -4.10
C ALA A 356 12.26 -2.32 -2.73
N VAL A 357 11.97 -3.59 -2.56
CA VAL A 357 12.21 -4.37 -1.34
C VAL A 357 13.29 -5.39 -1.60
N GLY A 358 14.45 -5.22 -0.98
CA GLY A 358 15.53 -6.21 -1.00
C GLY A 358 15.10 -7.52 -0.33
N GLY A 359 15.82 -8.58 -0.62
CA GLY A 359 15.56 -9.89 -0.04
C GLY A 359 16.81 -10.78 -0.14
N PRO A 360 16.73 -12.05 0.24
CA PRO A 360 17.89 -12.93 0.36
C PRO A 360 18.35 -13.52 -0.98
N VAL A 361 19.65 -13.79 -1.10
CA VAL A 361 20.20 -14.71 -2.11
C VAL A 361 20.02 -16.13 -1.57
N PHE A 362 19.39 -16.99 -2.36
CA PHE A 362 19.13 -18.36 -1.96
C PHE A 362 20.37 -19.25 -2.15
N HIS A 363 20.77 -19.97 -1.09
CA HIS A 363 21.76 -21.03 -1.16
C HIS A 363 21.27 -22.26 -0.39
N ARG A 364 21.15 -23.37 -1.10
CA ARG A 364 20.70 -24.65 -0.53
C ARG A 364 21.59 -25.12 0.64
N SER A 365 22.86 -24.78 0.60
CA SER A 365 23.80 -25.08 1.67
C SER A 365 23.43 -24.47 3.02
N ASN A 366 22.65 -23.38 3.05
CA ASN A 366 22.19 -22.73 4.28
C ASN A 366 21.07 -23.52 4.97
N PHE A 367 20.44 -24.46 4.26
CA PHE A 367 19.25 -25.18 4.71
C PHE A 367 19.47 -26.70 4.75
N ARG A 368 20.66 -27.14 5.20
CA ARG A 368 21.00 -28.56 5.33
C ARG A 368 20.05 -29.25 6.32
N GLY A 369 19.40 -30.33 5.87
CA GLY A 369 18.42 -31.05 6.66
C GLY A 369 17.02 -30.42 6.73
N ALA A 370 16.78 -29.38 5.97
CA ALA A 370 15.46 -28.77 5.84
C ALA A 370 14.43 -29.80 5.35
N LYS A 371 13.24 -29.76 5.95
CA LYS A 371 12.14 -30.67 5.59
C LYS A 371 11.53 -30.35 4.22
N ARG A 372 11.52 -29.08 3.83
CA ARG A 372 10.98 -28.58 2.58
C ARG A 372 11.98 -27.64 1.90
N PRO A 373 13.15 -28.16 1.46
CA PRO A 373 14.18 -27.31 0.88
C PRO A 373 13.65 -26.64 -0.38
N PHE A 374 13.87 -25.35 -0.49
CA PHE A 374 13.56 -24.60 -1.71
C PHE A 374 14.30 -25.21 -2.91
N PRO A 375 13.72 -25.18 -4.13
CA PRO A 375 14.28 -25.91 -5.27
C PRO A 375 15.68 -25.43 -5.65
N GLY A 376 16.56 -26.36 -6.05
CA GLY A 376 17.91 -26.05 -6.52
C GLY A 376 17.96 -25.15 -7.76
N TYR A 377 16.88 -25.05 -8.52
CA TYR A 377 16.71 -24.06 -9.60
C TYR A 377 16.99 -22.63 -9.16
N TYR A 378 16.71 -22.30 -7.90
CA TYR A 378 16.92 -20.96 -7.35
C TYR A 378 18.31 -20.77 -6.70
N GLU A 379 19.18 -21.77 -6.77
CA GLU A 379 20.55 -21.66 -6.23
C GLU A 379 21.29 -20.43 -6.78
N GLY A 380 21.81 -19.59 -5.91
CA GLY A 380 22.49 -18.35 -6.24
C GLY A 380 21.62 -17.25 -6.85
N LYS A 381 20.29 -17.40 -6.84
CA LYS A 381 19.39 -16.33 -7.29
C LYS A 381 19.01 -15.42 -6.13
N TRP A 382 18.93 -14.15 -6.43
CA TRP A 382 18.49 -13.12 -5.50
C TRP A 382 16.96 -12.97 -5.59
N ILE A 383 16.26 -13.13 -4.47
CA ILE A 383 14.79 -12.97 -4.38
C ILE A 383 14.49 -11.55 -3.93
N VAL A 384 13.68 -10.81 -4.67
CA VAL A 384 13.30 -9.43 -4.41
C VAL A 384 11.81 -9.23 -4.57
N ALA A 385 11.28 -8.14 -3.99
CA ALA A 385 9.89 -7.74 -4.19
C ALA A 385 9.78 -6.25 -4.50
N ASP A 386 8.61 -5.86 -4.95
CA ASP A 386 8.17 -4.46 -4.95
C ASP A 386 6.90 -4.34 -4.13
N LEU A 387 6.93 -3.50 -3.11
CA LEU A 387 5.81 -3.30 -2.20
C LEU A 387 4.59 -2.76 -2.93
N SER A 388 4.75 -1.69 -3.71
CA SER A 388 3.63 -1.02 -4.38
C SER A 388 3.07 -1.82 -5.57
N ARG A 389 3.93 -2.60 -6.27
CA ARG A 389 3.52 -3.40 -7.44
C ARG A 389 3.09 -4.81 -7.08
N GLY A 390 3.27 -5.22 -5.82
CA GLY A 390 2.79 -6.51 -5.32
C GLY A 390 3.33 -7.73 -6.07
N TRP A 391 4.62 -7.73 -6.46
CA TRP A 391 5.26 -8.86 -7.10
C TRP A 391 6.53 -9.32 -6.36
N ILE A 392 6.86 -10.58 -6.57
CA ILE A 392 8.15 -11.16 -6.16
C ILE A 392 8.88 -11.60 -7.42
N MET A 393 10.18 -11.35 -7.49
CA MET A 393 11.03 -11.78 -8.60
C MET A 393 12.26 -12.53 -8.12
N SER A 394 12.75 -13.44 -8.96
CA SER A 394 14.07 -14.06 -8.80
C SER A 394 15.02 -13.52 -9.87
N ILE A 395 16.18 -13.05 -9.41
CA ILE A 395 17.21 -12.46 -10.23
C ILE A 395 18.37 -13.45 -10.35
N SER A 396 18.69 -13.85 -11.57
CA SER A 396 19.84 -14.68 -11.89
C SER A 396 21.06 -13.81 -12.17
N MET A 397 22.19 -14.22 -11.65
CA MET A 397 23.48 -13.57 -11.85
C MET A 397 24.41 -14.44 -12.70
N LYS A 398 25.37 -13.84 -13.39
CA LYS A 398 26.49 -14.53 -14.01
C LYS A 398 27.48 -15.00 -12.95
N GLU A 399 28.45 -15.85 -13.32
CA GLU A 399 29.49 -16.34 -12.41
C GLU A 399 30.31 -15.20 -11.77
N ASN A 400 30.51 -14.11 -12.49
CA ASN A 400 31.19 -12.93 -11.96
C ASN A 400 30.26 -12.01 -11.14
N GLY A 401 29.00 -12.41 -10.91
CA GLY A 401 28.03 -11.67 -10.13
C GLY A 401 27.24 -10.61 -10.89
N ASP A 402 27.49 -10.36 -12.17
CA ASP A 402 26.75 -9.39 -12.97
C ASP A 402 25.31 -9.89 -13.25
N TYR A 403 24.40 -8.96 -13.55
CA TYR A 403 23.04 -9.27 -13.94
C TYR A 403 23.01 -10.20 -15.16
N LYS A 404 22.21 -11.25 -15.08
CA LYS A 404 21.96 -12.17 -16.19
C LYS A 404 20.53 -12.07 -16.69
N SER A 405 19.55 -12.25 -15.80
CA SER A 405 18.12 -12.22 -16.13
C SER A 405 17.28 -12.08 -14.85
N MET A 406 16.02 -11.70 -15.01
CA MET A 406 15.01 -11.77 -13.97
C MET A 406 13.79 -12.51 -14.45
N GLU A 407 13.04 -13.08 -13.52
CA GLU A 407 11.78 -13.75 -13.80
C GLU A 407 10.80 -13.54 -12.63
N LYS A 408 9.50 -13.52 -12.91
CA LYS A 408 8.49 -13.50 -11.85
C LYS A 408 8.54 -14.81 -11.08
N PHE A 409 8.60 -14.69 -9.76
CA PHE A 409 8.45 -15.81 -8.86
C PHE A 409 6.98 -15.93 -8.48
N LEU A 410 6.40 -17.11 -8.66
CA LEU A 410 5.02 -17.46 -8.33
C LEU A 410 4.00 -16.37 -8.75
N PRO A 411 3.84 -16.10 -10.06
CA PRO A 411 2.97 -15.03 -10.56
C PRO A 411 1.49 -15.23 -10.23
N THR A 412 1.08 -16.42 -9.77
CA THR A 412 -0.26 -16.73 -9.28
C THR A 412 -0.52 -16.23 -7.85
N TYR A 413 0.53 -15.84 -7.11
CA TYR A 413 0.45 -15.23 -5.81
C TYR A 413 0.79 -13.74 -5.91
N GLN A 414 -0.14 -12.88 -5.56
CA GLN A 414 0.04 -11.45 -5.54
C GLN A 414 0.02 -10.97 -4.08
N PRO A 415 1.19 -10.75 -3.46
CA PRO A 415 1.25 -10.23 -2.10
C PRO A 415 0.73 -8.80 -2.03
N ILE A 416 0.06 -8.46 -0.93
CA ILE A 416 -0.46 -7.12 -0.67
C ILE A 416 0.60 -6.33 0.09
N GLU A 417 1.30 -5.44 -0.62
CA GLU A 417 2.38 -4.62 -0.07
C GLU A 417 3.43 -5.45 0.71
N PRO A 418 4.19 -6.33 0.02
CA PRO A 418 5.23 -7.14 0.66
C PRO A 418 6.35 -6.24 1.19
N ILE A 419 6.49 -6.19 2.53
CA ILE A 419 7.41 -5.27 3.19
C ILE A 419 8.73 -5.91 3.63
N ASP A 420 8.74 -7.23 3.80
CA ASP A 420 9.94 -8.01 4.14
C ASP A 420 9.83 -9.45 3.62
N ILE A 421 10.96 -10.03 3.19
CA ILE A 421 11.07 -11.39 2.65
C ILE A 421 12.29 -12.08 3.23
N LYS A 422 12.11 -13.28 3.81
CA LYS A 422 13.21 -14.10 4.37
C LYS A 422 12.97 -15.58 4.17
N PHE A 423 14.03 -16.37 4.13
CA PHE A 423 13.93 -17.82 4.25
C PHE A 423 13.87 -18.24 5.71
N GLY A 424 12.96 -19.14 6.02
CA GLY A 424 12.92 -19.81 7.33
C GLY A 424 13.80 -21.08 7.39
N PRO A 425 13.95 -21.67 8.57
CA PRO A 425 14.89 -22.77 8.81
C PRO A 425 14.57 -24.06 8.05
N ASN A 426 13.33 -24.23 7.59
CA ASN A 426 12.91 -25.36 6.77
C ASN A 426 13.08 -25.12 5.26
N GLY A 427 13.70 -24.00 4.85
CA GLY A 427 13.89 -23.61 3.45
C GLY A 427 12.65 -23.00 2.80
N ASP A 428 11.56 -22.78 3.55
CA ASP A 428 10.37 -22.08 3.07
C ASP A 428 10.65 -20.59 2.93
N LEU A 429 10.05 -19.92 1.94
CA LEU A 429 10.10 -18.47 1.79
C LEU A 429 8.98 -17.85 2.61
N TYR A 430 9.31 -16.91 3.49
CA TYR A 430 8.34 -16.12 4.25
C TYR A 430 8.21 -14.74 3.63
N VAL A 431 6.99 -14.24 3.57
CA VAL A 431 6.63 -12.90 3.08
C VAL A 431 5.79 -12.22 4.15
N LEU A 432 6.23 -11.06 4.60
CA LEU A 432 5.45 -10.20 5.47
C LEU A 432 4.71 -9.19 4.59
N GLU A 433 3.39 -9.24 4.61
CA GLU A 433 2.53 -8.31 3.90
C GLU A 433 2.07 -7.21 4.86
N TYR A 434 2.36 -5.95 4.49
CA TYR A 434 1.97 -4.78 5.29
C TYR A 434 0.46 -4.56 5.27
N GLY A 435 -0.19 -4.89 4.15
CA GLY A 435 -1.61 -4.66 3.92
C GLY A 435 -1.89 -3.32 3.23
N SER A 436 -3.14 -3.08 2.84
CA SER A 436 -3.52 -2.02 1.89
C SER A 436 -3.41 -0.57 2.41
N ASN A 437 -3.05 -0.33 3.67
CA ASN A 437 -3.16 1.00 4.27
C ASN A 437 -1.83 1.49 4.86
N TRP A 438 -1.06 2.27 4.08
CA TRP A 438 0.18 2.88 4.57
C TRP A 438 -0.06 3.84 5.75
N PHE A 439 0.72 3.67 6.84
CA PHE A 439 0.58 4.36 8.13
C PHE A 439 -0.76 4.16 8.86
N ARG A 440 -1.46 3.07 8.59
CA ARG A 440 -2.71 2.70 9.26
C ARG A 440 -2.78 1.19 9.45
N LYS A 441 -3.54 0.78 10.46
CA LYS A 441 -3.88 -0.64 10.63
C LYS A 441 -4.64 -1.15 9.41
N SER A 442 -4.21 -2.28 8.90
CA SER A 442 -4.84 -2.99 7.80
C SER A 442 -5.24 -4.38 8.26
N ASP A 443 -6.52 -4.74 8.14
CA ASP A 443 -6.99 -6.06 8.57
C ASP A 443 -6.40 -7.19 7.71
N ASN A 444 -5.97 -6.87 6.48
CA ASN A 444 -5.33 -7.80 5.57
C ASN A 444 -3.80 -7.88 5.71
N SER A 445 -3.20 -7.22 6.72
CA SER A 445 -1.80 -7.43 7.09
C SER A 445 -1.60 -8.88 7.54
N LYS A 446 -0.60 -9.55 7.01
CA LYS A 446 -0.40 -10.97 7.31
C LYS A 446 1.05 -11.44 7.09
N LEU A 447 1.38 -12.53 7.76
CA LEU A 447 2.58 -13.31 7.48
C LEU A 447 2.19 -14.53 6.63
N VAL A 448 2.85 -14.70 5.49
CA VAL A 448 2.64 -15.82 4.57
C VAL A 448 3.92 -16.64 4.48
N ARG A 449 3.78 -17.94 4.49
CA ARG A 449 4.86 -18.90 4.22
C ARG A 449 4.59 -19.58 2.90
N ILE A 450 5.53 -19.50 1.97
CA ILE A 450 5.47 -20.16 0.67
C ILE A 450 6.24 -21.48 0.78
N GLU A 451 5.51 -22.57 0.78
CA GLU A 451 6.04 -23.92 0.89
C GLU A 451 6.30 -24.52 -0.49
N TYR A 452 7.48 -25.13 -0.66
CA TYR A 452 7.78 -25.92 -1.85
C TYR A 452 7.52 -27.40 -1.60
N ASN A 453 6.75 -28.03 -2.45
CA ASN A 453 6.42 -29.45 -2.40
C ASN A 453 7.06 -30.18 -3.58
N SER A 454 8.19 -30.85 -3.37
CA SER A 454 8.87 -31.65 -4.42
C SER A 454 8.14 -32.96 -4.74
N GLY A 455 7.34 -33.45 -3.78
CA GLY A 455 6.51 -34.64 -3.87
C GLY A 455 5.02 -34.28 -3.85
N ASN A 456 4.33 -34.87 -2.90
CA ASN A 456 2.91 -34.63 -2.64
C ASN A 456 2.63 -33.17 -2.30
N ARG A 457 1.57 -32.61 -2.87
CA ARG A 457 1.16 -31.21 -2.65
C ARG A 457 0.08 -31.16 -1.57
N THR A 458 0.18 -30.20 -0.67
CA THR A 458 -0.87 -29.97 0.32
C THR A 458 -2.11 -29.39 -0.38
N PRO A 459 -3.32 -29.92 -0.11
CA PRO A 459 -4.55 -29.42 -0.69
C PRO A 459 -4.80 -27.94 -0.37
N ILE A 460 -5.37 -27.19 -1.31
CA ILE A 460 -5.92 -25.86 -1.09
C ILE A 460 -7.37 -26.00 -0.65
N VAL A 461 -7.72 -25.38 0.49
CA VAL A 461 -9.06 -25.46 1.08
C VAL A 461 -9.79 -24.14 0.92
N HIS A 462 -11.01 -24.20 0.42
CA HIS A 462 -11.97 -23.10 0.40
C HIS A 462 -13.24 -23.52 1.12
N THR A 463 -13.79 -22.60 1.94
CA THR A 463 -15.01 -22.83 2.70
C THR A 463 -16.01 -21.70 2.48
N SER A 464 -17.28 -22.04 2.39
CA SER A 464 -18.37 -21.08 2.48
C SER A 464 -19.60 -21.74 3.12
N ALA A 465 -20.52 -20.89 3.57
CA ALA A 465 -21.80 -21.30 4.12
C ALA A 465 -22.93 -20.57 3.37
N SER A 466 -24.07 -21.20 3.19
CA SER A 466 -25.24 -20.61 2.50
C SER A 466 -25.85 -19.42 3.27
N ALA A 467 -25.56 -19.31 4.56
CA ALA A 467 -25.99 -18.21 5.42
C ALA A 467 -24.95 -17.94 6.51
N SER A 468 -24.73 -16.67 6.84
CA SER A 468 -23.90 -16.23 7.97
C SER A 468 -24.67 -16.27 9.30
N GLY A 469 -26.01 -16.28 9.25
CA GLY A 469 -26.88 -16.39 10.43
C GLY A 469 -28.32 -16.66 10.04
N GLY A 470 -29.16 -16.89 11.05
CA GLY A 470 -30.60 -17.14 10.87
C GLY A 470 -31.26 -17.71 12.12
N ALA A 471 -32.61 -17.69 12.13
CA ALA A 471 -33.40 -18.25 13.22
C ALA A 471 -33.18 -19.76 13.38
N VAL A 472 -33.25 -20.26 14.60
CA VAL A 472 -33.17 -21.70 14.88
C VAL A 472 -34.54 -22.41 14.71
N PRO A 473 -34.56 -23.66 14.22
CA PRO A 473 -33.43 -24.43 13.70
C PRO A 473 -32.90 -23.86 12.37
N LEU A 474 -31.60 -23.52 12.33
CA LEU A 474 -30.96 -22.99 11.14
C LEU A 474 -30.34 -24.15 10.34
N THR A 475 -30.81 -24.36 9.11
CA THR A 475 -30.18 -25.29 8.18
C THR A 475 -29.22 -24.53 7.29
N VAL A 476 -27.93 -24.89 7.32
CA VAL A 476 -26.85 -24.25 6.55
C VAL A 476 -26.20 -25.27 5.63
N GLN A 477 -26.18 -24.99 4.35
CA GLN A 477 -25.38 -25.74 3.39
C GLN A 477 -23.94 -25.28 3.48
N LEU A 478 -23.04 -26.13 3.94
CA LEU A 478 -21.59 -25.90 3.91
C LEU A 478 -21.04 -26.29 2.54
N SER A 479 -20.06 -25.54 2.05
CA SER A 479 -19.50 -25.77 0.73
C SER A 479 -17.98 -25.74 0.75
N SER A 480 -17.36 -26.73 0.12
CA SER A 480 -15.94 -26.83 -0.18
C SER A 480 -15.60 -26.39 -1.60
N LYS A 481 -16.51 -25.71 -2.30
CA LYS A 481 -16.32 -25.31 -3.70
C LYS A 481 -15.07 -24.46 -3.84
N GLY A 482 -14.17 -24.84 -4.77
CA GLY A 482 -12.85 -24.22 -4.96
C GLY A 482 -11.71 -24.96 -4.25
N THR A 483 -12.02 -25.89 -3.32
CA THR A 483 -11.04 -26.80 -2.74
C THR A 483 -10.49 -27.71 -3.83
N LYS A 484 -9.18 -27.83 -3.90
CA LYS A 484 -8.50 -28.67 -4.92
C LYS A 484 -7.16 -29.17 -4.44
N ASP A 485 -6.74 -30.28 -5.02
CA ASP A 485 -5.38 -30.76 -4.99
C ASP A 485 -4.76 -30.65 -6.38
N PHE A 486 -3.53 -30.19 -6.47
CA PHE A 486 -2.85 -30.03 -7.75
C PHE A 486 -2.24 -31.35 -8.28
N ASP A 487 -2.10 -32.38 -7.42
CA ASP A 487 -1.68 -33.71 -7.83
C ASP A 487 -2.84 -34.50 -8.45
N GLY A 488 -4.07 -33.95 -8.36
CA GLY A 488 -5.26 -34.58 -8.86
C GLY A 488 -5.79 -35.72 -7.95
N ASP A 489 -5.33 -35.74 -6.73
CA ASP A 489 -5.67 -36.74 -5.74
C ASP A 489 -7.12 -36.67 -5.27
N SER A 490 -7.67 -37.80 -4.88
CA SER A 490 -8.99 -37.86 -4.25
C SER A 490 -8.89 -37.37 -2.81
N LEU A 491 -9.63 -36.30 -2.48
CA LEU A 491 -9.57 -35.67 -1.18
C LEU A 491 -10.57 -36.28 -0.18
N LYS A 492 -10.15 -36.40 1.07
CA LYS A 492 -11.01 -36.70 2.20
C LYS A 492 -11.40 -35.42 2.88
N TYR A 493 -12.69 -35.22 3.12
CA TYR A 493 -13.27 -34.03 3.75
C TYR A 493 -13.72 -34.37 5.16
N GLN A 494 -13.46 -33.45 6.09
CA GLN A 494 -14.00 -33.51 7.44
C GLN A 494 -14.39 -32.10 7.89
N TRP A 495 -15.68 -31.91 8.10
CA TRP A 495 -16.21 -30.72 8.72
C TRP A 495 -16.42 -30.96 10.21
N VAL A 496 -15.98 -30.01 11.04
CA VAL A 496 -16.26 -29.99 12.47
C VAL A 496 -16.89 -28.65 12.80
N VAL A 497 -18.16 -28.66 13.24
CA VAL A 497 -18.90 -27.45 13.62
C VAL A 497 -18.91 -27.37 15.13
N THR A 498 -18.23 -26.37 15.69
CA THR A 498 -18.06 -26.16 17.12
C THR A 498 -18.79 -24.92 17.61
N SER A 499 -19.24 -24.92 18.85
CA SER A 499 -19.79 -23.78 19.57
C SER A 499 -19.51 -23.93 21.05
N ALA A 500 -19.29 -22.83 21.77
CA ALA A 500 -19.01 -22.86 23.22
C ALA A 500 -20.11 -23.60 23.98
N GLY A 501 -19.72 -24.56 24.82
CA GLY A 501 -20.64 -25.32 25.67
C GLY A 501 -21.53 -26.34 24.93
N LYS A 502 -21.29 -26.60 23.64
CA LYS A 502 -22.09 -27.53 22.84
C LYS A 502 -21.21 -28.66 22.28
N SER A 503 -21.81 -29.81 22.07
CA SER A 503 -21.13 -30.94 21.42
C SER A 503 -20.87 -30.63 19.97
N PRO A 504 -19.66 -30.92 19.43
CA PRO A 504 -19.35 -30.71 18.03
C PRO A 504 -20.19 -31.56 17.10
N LEU A 505 -20.60 -31.01 15.95
CA LEU A 505 -21.17 -31.73 14.84
C LEU A 505 -20.06 -32.07 13.84
N THR A 506 -20.04 -33.31 13.36
CA THR A 506 -19.01 -33.78 12.42
C THR A 506 -19.66 -34.34 11.16
N TYR A 507 -19.14 -33.93 9.98
CA TYR A 507 -19.57 -34.40 8.68
C TYR A 507 -18.33 -34.78 7.84
N ASN A 508 -18.46 -35.82 7.01
CA ASN A 508 -17.37 -36.31 6.15
C ASN A 508 -17.65 -36.08 4.64
N GLU A 509 -18.75 -35.42 4.31
CA GLU A 509 -19.08 -35.03 2.95
C GLU A 509 -18.37 -33.72 2.56
N ALA A 510 -18.10 -33.52 1.26
CA ALA A 510 -17.51 -32.28 0.76
C ALA A 510 -18.44 -31.06 1.01
N ASN A 511 -19.74 -31.23 0.89
CA ASN A 511 -20.74 -30.19 0.99
C ASN A 511 -21.95 -30.64 1.85
N PRO A 512 -21.79 -30.78 3.16
CA PRO A 512 -22.88 -31.27 4.02
C PRO A 512 -23.91 -30.18 4.31
N SER A 513 -25.11 -30.62 4.69
CA SER A 513 -26.13 -29.77 5.28
C SER A 513 -26.07 -29.88 6.80
N ALA A 514 -25.74 -28.80 7.47
CA ALA A 514 -25.67 -28.72 8.93
C ALA A 514 -26.98 -28.13 9.50
N VAL A 515 -27.56 -28.75 10.53
CA VAL A 515 -28.72 -28.23 11.24
C VAL A 515 -28.29 -27.74 12.61
N LEU A 516 -28.37 -26.43 12.84
CA LEU A 516 -28.03 -25.76 14.10
C LEU A 516 -29.34 -25.54 14.87
N SER A 517 -29.63 -26.43 15.81
CA SER A 517 -30.91 -26.46 16.51
C SER A 517 -30.97 -25.53 17.73
N GLN A 518 -29.84 -25.01 18.18
CA GLN A 518 -29.74 -24.15 19.35
C GLN A 518 -29.09 -22.82 18.99
N PRO A 519 -29.51 -21.71 19.65
CA PRO A 519 -28.87 -20.43 19.45
C PRO A 519 -27.38 -20.46 19.82
N GLY A 520 -26.55 -19.69 19.15
CA GLY A 520 -25.14 -19.53 19.46
C GLY A 520 -24.28 -19.18 18.26
N GLU A 521 -23.01 -18.92 18.54
CA GLU A 521 -21.99 -18.71 17.54
C GLU A 521 -21.29 -20.05 17.24
N PHE A 522 -21.29 -20.44 15.98
CA PHE A 522 -20.71 -21.68 15.50
C PHE A 522 -19.55 -21.40 14.55
N MET A 523 -18.47 -22.19 14.72
CA MET A 523 -17.33 -22.20 13.79
C MET A 523 -17.32 -23.53 13.04
N ALA A 524 -17.60 -23.47 11.75
CA ALA A 524 -17.53 -24.65 10.88
C ALA A 524 -16.15 -24.73 10.23
N THR A 525 -15.34 -25.70 10.64
CA THR A 525 -13.98 -25.91 10.16
C THR A 525 -13.95 -27.12 9.22
N LEU A 526 -13.54 -26.88 7.98
CA LEU A 526 -13.24 -27.93 7.02
C LEU A 526 -11.77 -28.31 7.14
N THR A 527 -11.48 -29.56 7.37
CA THR A 527 -10.15 -30.16 7.20
C THR A 527 -10.19 -31.06 5.98
N VAL A 528 -9.26 -30.85 5.06
CA VAL A 528 -9.11 -31.70 3.86
C VAL A 528 -7.80 -32.45 3.95
N THR A 529 -7.83 -33.72 3.63
CA THR A 529 -6.67 -34.63 3.69
C THR A 529 -6.55 -35.37 2.36
N ASP A 530 -5.35 -35.37 1.78
CA ASP A 530 -5.00 -36.17 0.61
C ASP A 530 -4.67 -37.64 0.97
N PRO A 531 -4.48 -38.54 -0.01
CA PRO A 531 -4.16 -39.94 0.25
C PRO A 531 -2.81 -40.14 0.95
N GLN A 532 -1.88 -39.21 0.82
CA GLN A 532 -0.54 -39.25 1.39
C GLN A 532 -0.49 -38.68 2.82
N GLY A 533 -1.61 -38.09 3.27
CA GLY A 533 -1.79 -37.60 4.65
C GLY A 533 -1.47 -36.13 4.85
N ALA A 534 -1.18 -35.35 3.79
CA ALA A 534 -1.06 -33.92 3.91
C ALA A 534 -2.45 -33.28 4.15
N LYS A 535 -2.49 -32.27 5.03
CA LYS A 535 -3.74 -31.67 5.52
C LYS A 535 -3.71 -30.16 5.45
N ASN A 536 -4.86 -29.60 5.13
CA ASN A 536 -5.09 -28.18 5.28
C ASN A 536 -6.51 -27.91 5.80
N SER A 537 -6.74 -26.77 6.44
CA SER A 537 -8.02 -26.44 7.06
C SER A 537 -8.39 -24.96 6.86
N GLN A 538 -9.69 -24.72 6.74
CA GLN A 538 -10.25 -23.36 6.72
C GLN A 538 -11.58 -23.36 7.48
N SER A 539 -11.94 -22.21 8.09
CA SER A 539 -13.15 -22.08 8.91
C SER A 539 -14.08 -20.99 8.37
N VAL A 540 -15.38 -21.14 8.63
CA VAL A 540 -16.42 -20.15 8.38
C VAL A 540 -17.29 -19.99 9.62
N ARG A 541 -17.61 -18.74 10.00
CA ARG A 541 -18.45 -18.40 11.15
C ARG A 541 -19.92 -18.39 10.77
N ILE A 542 -20.79 -18.92 11.65
CA ILE A 542 -22.24 -18.97 11.49
C ILE A 542 -22.89 -18.60 12.83
N VAL A 543 -23.91 -17.73 12.80
CA VAL A 543 -24.66 -17.31 14.00
C VAL A 543 -26.09 -17.86 13.93
N ALA A 544 -26.38 -18.88 14.74
CA ALA A 544 -27.71 -19.43 14.82
C ALA A 544 -28.54 -18.74 15.91
N GLY A 545 -29.81 -18.46 15.64
CA GLY A 545 -30.74 -17.77 16.54
C GLY A 545 -30.72 -16.25 16.37
N ASN A 546 -30.04 -15.74 15.36
CA ASN A 546 -30.05 -14.35 14.96
C ASN A 546 -30.05 -14.26 13.44
N THR A 547 -30.96 -13.45 12.87
CA THR A 547 -31.09 -13.26 11.43
C THR A 547 -30.33 -12.00 11.02
N PRO A 548 -29.53 -12.04 9.93
CA PRO A 548 -28.88 -10.83 9.45
C PRO A 548 -29.89 -9.73 9.12
N PRO A 549 -29.61 -8.46 9.51
CA PRO A 549 -30.44 -7.34 9.08
C PRO A 549 -30.54 -7.23 7.56
N GLU A 550 -31.66 -6.74 7.06
CA GLU A 550 -31.86 -6.43 5.64
C GLU A 550 -31.79 -4.92 5.43
N ILE A 551 -30.93 -4.47 4.51
CA ILE A 551 -30.80 -3.07 4.11
C ILE A 551 -31.21 -2.93 2.65
N GLY A 552 -32.12 -1.97 2.37
CA GLY A 552 -32.49 -1.62 1.01
C GLY A 552 -32.29 -0.13 0.78
N MET A 553 -31.52 0.23 -0.26
CA MET A 553 -31.28 1.63 -0.64
C MET A 553 -31.94 1.96 -1.97
N ARG A 554 -32.61 3.11 -2.03
CA ARG A 554 -33.20 3.65 -3.25
C ARG A 554 -32.76 5.09 -3.45
N VAL A 555 -32.42 5.44 -4.69
CA VAL A 555 -32.16 6.82 -5.12
C VAL A 555 -33.17 7.21 -6.20
N SER A 556 -33.54 8.49 -6.25
CA SER A 556 -34.39 9.01 -7.32
C SER A 556 -33.55 9.36 -8.55
N GLY A 557 -34.19 9.31 -9.74
CA GLY A 557 -33.55 9.67 -11.00
C GLY A 557 -32.62 8.56 -11.52
N ASN A 558 -31.51 8.96 -12.13
CA ASN A 558 -30.58 8.06 -12.79
C ASN A 558 -29.90 7.12 -11.76
N GLN A 559 -29.83 5.84 -12.10
CA GLN A 559 -29.30 4.81 -11.17
C GLN A 559 -27.79 4.60 -11.31
N THR A 560 -27.15 5.16 -12.34
CA THR A 560 -25.72 5.04 -12.60
C THR A 560 -24.98 6.34 -12.31
N PHE A 561 -25.58 7.49 -12.68
CA PHE A 561 -24.89 8.77 -12.66
C PHE A 561 -25.43 9.73 -11.59
N PHE A 562 -24.52 10.48 -10.99
CA PHE A 562 -24.86 11.74 -10.35
C PHE A 562 -24.48 12.92 -11.24
N PHE A 563 -25.20 14.02 -11.07
CA PHE A 563 -24.99 15.28 -11.81
C PHE A 563 -24.65 16.37 -10.81
N PRO A 564 -23.46 16.98 -10.88
CA PRO A 564 -23.08 18.07 -9.98
C PRO A 564 -24.07 19.22 -10.00
N GLY A 565 -24.47 19.69 -8.81
CA GLY A 565 -25.45 20.77 -8.67
C GLY A 565 -26.91 20.37 -8.91
N LYS A 566 -27.21 19.09 -9.19
CA LYS A 566 -28.58 18.57 -9.25
C LYS A 566 -28.87 17.66 -8.07
N PRO A 567 -29.87 17.96 -7.23
CA PRO A 567 -30.20 17.12 -6.11
C PRO A 567 -30.88 15.82 -6.53
N PHE A 568 -30.61 14.74 -5.76
CA PHE A 568 -31.41 13.52 -5.83
C PHE A 568 -31.92 13.17 -4.44
N SER A 569 -33.05 12.49 -4.35
CA SER A 569 -33.56 11.96 -3.09
C SER A 569 -33.08 10.54 -2.87
N TYR A 570 -32.84 10.17 -1.61
CA TYR A 570 -32.48 8.83 -1.20
C TYR A 570 -33.42 8.34 -0.08
N ASP A 571 -33.63 7.01 0.00
CA ASP A 571 -34.46 6.34 1.00
C ASP A 571 -33.75 5.04 1.38
N ILE A 572 -33.31 4.93 2.63
CA ILE A 572 -32.64 3.78 3.22
C ILE A 572 -33.60 3.11 4.18
N LYS A 573 -33.89 1.85 3.94
CA LYS A 573 -34.74 1.01 4.80
C LYS A 573 -33.91 -0.07 5.43
N VAL A 574 -34.04 -0.20 6.73
CA VAL A 574 -33.39 -1.28 7.49
C VAL A 574 -34.51 -2.08 8.16
N MET A 575 -34.40 -3.37 8.07
CA MET A 575 -35.32 -4.32 8.70
C MET A 575 -34.50 -5.41 9.38
N ASP A 576 -34.97 -5.80 10.55
CA ASP A 576 -34.40 -6.90 11.32
C ASP A 576 -35.55 -7.67 11.98
N LYS A 577 -35.42 -8.98 12.06
CA LYS A 577 -36.51 -9.83 12.61
C LYS A 577 -36.52 -9.87 14.11
N GLU A 578 -35.35 -9.80 14.71
CA GLU A 578 -35.15 -9.89 16.15
C GLU A 578 -35.23 -8.49 16.80
N ASP A 579 -34.83 -7.45 16.09
CA ASP A 579 -34.93 -6.06 16.52
C ASP A 579 -36.27 -5.45 16.09
N SER A 580 -37.29 -5.59 16.91
CA SER A 580 -38.64 -5.09 16.62
C SER A 580 -38.74 -3.59 16.33
N THR A 581 -37.75 -2.81 16.75
CA THR A 581 -37.61 -1.36 16.49
C THR A 581 -36.16 -1.01 16.26
N ILE A 582 -35.88 -0.46 15.09
CA ILE A 582 -34.55 0.01 14.71
C ILE A 582 -34.47 1.50 14.97
N ASP A 583 -33.54 1.90 15.84
CA ASP A 583 -33.24 3.31 16.06
C ASP A 583 -32.48 3.83 14.81
N PRO A 584 -33.02 4.85 14.10
CA PRO A 584 -32.34 5.42 12.95
C PRO A 584 -30.94 5.96 13.25
N HIS A 585 -30.65 6.31 14.51
CA HIS A 585 -29.33 6.78 14.93
C HIS A 585 -28.28 5.65 15.06
N GLN A 586 -28.70 4.40 15.09
CA GLN A 586 -27.83 3.22 15.08
C GLN A 586 -27.51 2.72 13.69
N VAL A 587 -28.17 3.27 12.67
CA VAL A 587 -27.85 2.97 11.27
C VAL A 587 -26.78 3.94 10.78
N ALA A 588 -25.62 3.41 10.46
CA ALA A 588 -24.57 4.21 9.82
C ALA A 588 -24.93 4.45 8.36
N ALA A 589 -25.20 5.70 7.99
CA ALA A 589 -25.48 6.09 6.61
C ALA A 589 -24.57 7.24 6.19
N SER A 590 -23.92 7.11 5.05
CA SER A 590 -23.06 8.16 4.47
C SER A 590 -23.25 8.30 2.97
N ILE A 591 -22.91 9.46 2.44
CA ILE A 591 -22.76 9.75 1.01
C ILE A 591 -21.44 10.50 0.87
N ASP A 592 -20.45 9.83 0.28
CA ASP A 592 -19.09 10.34 0.16
C ASP A 592 -18.70 10.46 -1.31
N TYR A 593 -17.99 11.54 -1.67
CA TYR A 593 -17.38 11.67 -2.97
C TYR A 593 -15.98 11.10 -2.96
N THR A 594 -15.68 10.29 -3.95
CA THR A 594 -14.36 9.67 -4.14
C THR A 594 -13.79 10.13 -5.47
N SER A 595 -12.57 10.62 -5.47
CA SER A 595 -11.87 11.05 -6.68
C SER A 595 -11.64 9.89 -7.67
N GLU A 596 -11.45 10.23 -8.94
CA GLU A 596 -11.11 9.25 -9.97
C GLU A 596 -9.81 8.50 -9.64
N GLY A 597 -9.78 7.21 -9.97
CA GLY A 597 -8.58 6.35 -9.78
C GLY A 597 -8.49 5.68 -8.40
N PHE A 598 -9.45 5.93 -7.51
CA PHE A 598 -9.59 5.10 -6.31
C PHE A 598 -10.22 3.75 -6.67
N ASP A 599 -9.56 2.67 -6.28
CA ASP A 599 -10.14 1.34 -6.39
C ASP A 599 -11.34 1.21 -5.43
N PHE A 600 -12.53 0.91 -5.96
CA PHE A 600 -13.72 0.73 -5.14
C PHE A 600 -13.59 -0.45 -4.18
N ALA A 601 -12.83 -1.48 -4.55
CA ALA A 601 -12.53 -2.59 -3.66
C ALA A 601 -11.67 -2.13 -2.47
N GLU A 602 -10.72 -1.24 -2.71
CA GLU A 602 -9.93 -0.59 -1.67
C GLU A 602 -10.78 0.34 -0.81
N LEU A 603 -11.75 1.04 -1.42
CA LEU A 603 -12.68 1.89 -0.70
C LEU A 603 -13.67 1.09 0.16
N ILE A 604 -14.21 0.00 -0.35
CA ILE A 604 -15.09 -0.90 0.40
C ILE A 604 -14.29 -1.61 1.50
N GLN A 605 -13.04 -1.98 1.26
CA GLN A 605 -12.15 -2.56 2.26
C GLN A 605 -11.56 -1.50 3.19
N GLY A 606 -11.14 -0.34 2.67
CA GLY A 606 -10.56 0.74 3.45
C GLY A 606 -11.58 1.54 4.25
N GLN A 607 -12.81 1.68 3.80
CA GLN A 607 -13.88 2.32 4.56
C GLN A 607 -14.39 1.47 5.73
N ARG A 608 -14.15 0.17 5.72
CA ARG A 608 -14.25 -0.62 6.97
C ARG A 608 -13.32 -0.10 8.05
N SER A 609 -12.31 0.72 7.73
CA SER A 609 -11.34 1.28 8.67
C SER A 609 -11.38 2.81 8.83
N VAL A 610 -12.11 3.57 8.03
CA VAL A 610 -11.98 5.05 7.96
C VAL A 610 -13.25 5.81 8.32
N ASP A 611 -14.41 5.16 8.37
CA ASP A 611 -15.63 5.81 8.81
C ASP A 611 -15.57 6.06 10.33
N ALA A 612 -15.99 7.25 10.76
CA ALA A 612 -16.10 7.60 12.19
C ALA A 612 -16.99 6.58 12.95
N SER A 613 -17.96 5.96 12.28
CA SER A 613 -18.75 4.86 12.82
C SER A 613 -17.93 3.58 12.96
N THR A 614 -17.00 3.29 12.05
CA THR A 614 -16.11 2.12 12.10
C THR A 614 -14.93 2.36 13.05
N LYS A 615 -14.39 3.58 13.09
CA LYS A 615 -13.38 4.00 14.08
C LYS A 615 -13.91 3.81 15.50
N TYR A 616 -15.20 3.94 15.67
CA TYR A 616 -15.88 3.77 16.96
C TYR A 616 -16.64 2.45 17.10
N ALA A 617 -16.88 1.71 16.00
CA ALA A 617 -17.52 0.39 16.07
C ALA A 617 -16.68 -0.62 16.85
N VAL A 618 -15.35 -0.58 16.70
CA VAL A 618 -14.43 -1.37 17.51
C VAL A 618 -14.50 -0.96 18.97
N ALA A 619 -14.51 0.36 19.26
CA ALA A 619 -14.68 0.87 20.60
C ALA A 619 -16.04 0.50 21.19
N LEU A 620 -17.12 0.63 20.41
CA LEU A 620 -18.48 0.26 20.80
C LEU A 620 -18.64 -1.24 21.04
N ALA A 621 -18.06 -2.08 20.16
CA ALA A 621 -18.04 -3.52 20.36
C ALA A 621 -17.30 -3.91 21.63
N MET A 622 -16.17 -3.26 21.92
CA MET A 622 -15.42 -3.46 23.18
C MET A 622 -16.22 -2.97 24.39
N ILE A 623 -16.85 -1.80 24.32
CA ILE A 623 -17.71 -1.24 25.36
C ILE A 623 -18.86 -2.18 25.69
N ASN A 624 -19.46 -2.79 24.65
CA ASN A 624 -20.56 -3.77 24.81
C ASN A 624 -20.06 -5.11 25.37
N LYS A 625 -18.86 -5.53 24.99
CA LYS A 625 -18.27 -6.82 25.40
C LYS A 625 -17.79 -6.82 26.87
N VAL A 626 -17.40 -5.66 27.40
CA VAL A 626 -16.77 -5.53 28.72
C VAL A 626 -17.62 -4.79 29.73
N ASP A 627 -18.93 -4.88 29.65
CA ASP A 627 -19.93 -4.38 30.60
C ASP A 627 -19.93 -2.87 30.91
N CYS A 628 -19.19 -2.05 30.15
CA CYS A 628 -19.15 -0.59 30.36
C CYS A 628 -20.56 0.03 30.29
N ASN A 629 -21.44 -0.48 29.43
CA ASN A 629 -22.82 -0.01 29.27
C ASN A 629 -23.73 -0.27 30.48
N ASN A 630 -23.33 -1.14 31.39
CA ASN A 630 -24.09 -1.33 32.66
C ASN A 630 -24.02 -0.10 33.56
N CYS A 631 -22.96 0.71 33.40
CA CYS A 631 -22.72 1.87 34.25
C CYS A 631 -22.66 3.20 33.50
N HIS A 632 -22.30 3.18 32.24
CA HIS A 632 -22.11 4.35 31.37
C HIS A 632 -22.99 4.27 30.12
N HIS A 633 -23.73 5.33 29.83
CA HIS A 633 -24.45 5.50 28.55
C HIS A 633 -23.92 6.72 27.80
N LEU A 634 -24.23 6.82 26.50
CA LEU A 634 -23.74 7.91 25.66
C LEU A 634 -24.21 9.28 26.21
N ASP A 635 -25.51 9.43 26.38
CA ASP A 635 -26.21 10.69 26.66
C ASP A 635 -27.25 10.59 27.79
N THR A 636 -27.36 9.46 28.47
CA THR A 636 -28.29 9.25 29.59
C THR A 636 -27.51 8.91 30.85
N LYS A 637 -27.85 9.59 31.98
CA LYS A 637 -27.17 9.39 33.23
C LYS A 637 -27.55 8.05 33.89
N SER A 638 -26.54 7.27 34.25
CA SER A 638 -26.68 6.00 34.96
C SER A 638 -25.83 6.00 36.24
N VAL A 639 -25.26 4.85 36.61
CA VAL A 639 -24.38 4.73 37.79
C VAL A 639 -23.09 5.56 37.61
N GLY A 640 -22.53 5.54 36.43
CA GLY A 640 -21.35 6.33 36.02
C GLY A 640 -21.74 7.60 35.26
N PRO A 641 -20.77 8.48 34.96
CA PRO A 641 -21.00 9.65 34.12
C PRO A 641 -21.30 9.27 32.66
N MET A 642 -22.09 10.10 31.97
CA MET A 642 -22.35 9.96 30.54
C MET A 642 -21.06 10.10 29.74
N PHE A 643 -20.91 9.42 28.63
CA PHE A 643 -19.73 9.55 27.77
C PHE A 643 -19.56 10.98 27.25
N ILE A 644 -20.65 11.66 26.88
CA ILE A 644 -20.62 13.09 26.50
C ILE A 644 -20.19 14.01 27.65
N GLU A 645 -20.52 13.71 28.90
CA GLU A 645 -20.05 14.47 30.07
C GLU A 645 -18.53 14.28 30.25
N ILE A 646 -18.03 13.08 30.08
CA ILE A 646 -16.59 12.78 30.11
C ILE A 646 -15.87 13.55 28.98
N ALA A 647 -16.38 13.49 27.76
CA ALA A 647 -15.83 14.21 26.64
C ALA A 647 -15.74 15.71 26.87
N GLU A 648 -16.81 16.34 27.37
CA GLU A 648 -16.84 17.78 27.63
C GLU A 648 -15.89 18.17 28.77
N LYS A 649 -15.85 17.38 29.86
CA LYS A 649 -14.95 17.63 30.98
C LYS A 649 -13.48 17.63 30.58
N TYR A 650 -13.08 16.78 29.65
CA TYR A 650 -11.69 16.62 29.26
C TYR A 650 -11.33 17.27 27.93
N LYS A 651 -12.24 18.03 27.33
CA LYS A 651 -12.09 18.69 26.01
C LYS A 651 -10.79 19.50 25.88
N ALA A 652 -10.43 20.27 26.94
CA ALA A 652 -9.22 21.09 26.96
C ALA A 652 -7.92 20.31 27.22
N LYS A 653 -7.98 18.99 27.51
CA LYS A 653 -6.85 18.17 27.94
C LYS A 653 -6.89 16.77 27.32
N GLN A 654 -7.34 16.67 26.09
CA GLN A 654 -7.61 15.36 25.43
C GLN A 654 -6.40 14.42 25.42
N ALA A 655 -5.20 14.89 25.08
CA ALA A 655 -4.01 14.05 25.05
C ALA A 655 -3.66 13.45 26.44
N TRP A 656 -3.74 14.24 27.49
CA TRP A 656 -3.54 13.76 28.84
C TRP A 656 -4.68 12.82 29.29
N ALA A 657 -5.92 13.15 28.90
CA ALA A 657 -7.10 12.36 29.24
C ALA A 657 -7.07 10.97 28.59
N LEU A 658 -6.57 10.87 27.37
CA LEU A 658 -6.43 9.60 26.68
C LEU A 658 -5.66 8.59 27.54
N ASP A 659 -4.48 8.95 27.99
CA ASP A 659 -3.64 8.11 28.84
C ASP A 659 -4.22 7.87 30.22
N SER A 660 -4.70 8.95 30.86
CA SER A 660 -5.19 8.90 32.24
C SER A 660 -6.46 8.06 32.39
N LEU A 661 -7.42 8.23 31.46
CA LEU A 661 -8.68 7.46 31.47
C LEU A 661 -8.46 6.00 31.03
N SER A 662 -7.54 5.74 30.11
CA SER A 662 -7.19 4.37 29.73
C SER A 662 -6.60 3.58 30.90
N ARG A 663 -5.71 4.19 31.68
CA ARG A 663 -5.23 3.59 32.94
C ARG A 663 -6.37 3.42 33.93
N LYS A 664 -7.29 4.40 34.01
CA LYS A 664 -8.46 4.32 34.88
C LYS A 664 -9.38 3.14 34.54
N ILE A 665 -9.63 2.89 33.26
CA ILE A 665 -10.37 1.70 32.81
C ILE A 665 -9.70 0.43 33.33
N ARG A 666 -8.39 0.31 33.19
CA ARG A 666 -7.66 -0.89 33.60
C ARG A 666 -7.50 -1.08 35.11
N SER A 667 -7.32 0.01 35.86
CA SER A 667 -7.08 -0.03 37.33
C SER A 667 -8.32 0.20 38.19
N GLY A 668 -9.39 0.70 37.58
CA GLY A 668 -10.60 1.09 38.35
C GLY A 668 -10.39 2.27 39.29
N GLY A 669 -11.29 2.44 40.25
CA GLY A 669 -11.22 3.39 41.35
C GLY A 669 -12.25 4.50 41.30
N SER A 670 -12.30 5.37 42.32
CA SER A 670 -13.27 6.47 42.51
C SER A 670 -12.61 7.84 42.56
N GLY A 671 -13.35 8.90 42.80
CA GLY A 671 -12.88 10.23 43.15
C GLY A 671 -13.24 11.35 42.18
N VAL A 672 -12.90 11.31 40.93
CA VAL A 672 -13.11 12.41 39.97
C VAL A 672 -14.60 12.69 39.68
N TRP A 673 -15.42 11.64 39.74
CA TRP A 673 -16.87 11.66 39.50
C TRP A 673 -17.70 11.28 40.71
N GLY A 674 -17.14 11.34 41.91
CA GLY A 674 -17.80 11.02 43.15
C GLY A 674 -17.24 9.76 43.85
N SER A 675 -18.00 9.24 44.83
CA SER A 675 -17.58 8.10 45.66
C SER A 675 -17.86 6.73 45.03
N VAL A 676 -18.60 6.70 43.93
CA VAL A 676 -18.88 5.44 43.22
C VAL A 676 -17.61 4.89 42.60
N ASN A 677 -17.29 3.64 42.92
CA ASN A 677 -16.06 2.99 42.44
C ASN A 677 -16.29 2.36 41.08
N MET A 678 -15.51 2.78 40.09
CA MET A 678 -15.45 2.15 38.78
C MET A 678 -14.69 0.82 38.91
N PRO A 679 -15.25 -0.34 38.49
CA PRO A 679 -14.53 -1.60 38.47
C PRO A 679 -13.25 -1.54 37.63
N ALA A 680 -12.26 -2.34 37.99
CA ALA A 680 -11.06 -2.50 37.20
C ALA A 680 -11.27 -3.52 36.08
N HIS A 681 -10.76 -3.20 34.87
CA HIS A 681 -10.78 -4.10 33.70
C HIS A 681 -9.34 -4.45 33.24
N PRO A 682 -8.56 -5.20 34.04
CA PRO A 682 -7.15 -5.48 33.73
C PRO A 682 -6.96 -6.34 32.50
N SER A 683 -7.99 -7.06 32.05
CA SER A 683 -7.98 -7.87 30.83
C SER A 683 -8.02 -7.03 29.53
N ILE A 684 -8.43 -5.76 29.62
CA ILE A 684 -8.38 -4.85 28.46
C ILE A 684 -6.93 -4.41 28.27
N SER A 685 -6.40 -4.56 27.05
CA SER A 685 -5.07 -4.04 26.71
C SER A 685 -5.04 -2.51 26.83
N LEU A 686 -3.86 -1.90 26.97
CA LEU A 686 -3.77 -0.44 27.05
C LEU A 686 -4.23 0.20 25.72
N ASN A 687 -3.95 -0.45 24.59
CA ASN A 687 -4.38 0.00 23.27
C ASN A 687 -5.90 -0.06 23.10
N ASP A 688 -6.53 -1.14 23.53
CA ASP A 688 -8.00 -1.24 23.54
C ASP A 688 -8.63 -0.19 24.46
N ALA A 689 -8.05 0.05 25.62
CA ALA A 689 -8.48 1.12 26.52
C ALA A 689 -8.30 2.50 25.86
N HIS A 690 -7.22 2.76 25.11
CA HIS A 690 -7.04 3.97 24.30
C HIS A 690 -8.11 4.09 23.21
N THR A 691 -8.46 2.99 22.56
CA THR A 691 -9.51 2.96 21.53
C THR A 691 -10.88 3.31 22.13
N ILE A 692 -11.22 2.74 23.28
CA ILE A 692 -12.44 3.06 24.05
C ILE A 692 -12.45 4.53 24.48
N VAL A 693 -11.36 5.00 25.08
CA VAL A 693 -11.27 6.39 25.58
C VAL A 693 -11.28 7.39 24.44
N ASN A 694 -10.66 7.10 23.31
CA ASN A 694 -10.71 7.96 22.14
C ASN A 694 -12.14 8.12 21.61
N TYR A 695 -12.93 7.05 21.58
CA TYR A 695 -14.38 7.15 21.33
C TYR A 695 -15.07 8.04 22.36
N ILE A 696 -14.85 7.79 23.66
CA ILE A 696 -15.49 8.56 24.75
C ILE A 696 -15.15 10.05 24.61
N LEU A 697 -13.89 10.42 24.42
CA LEU A 697 -13.44 11.81 24.32
C LEU A 697 -13.98 12.55 23.08
N ASN A 698 -14.40 11.83 22.07
CA ASN A 698 -14.97 12.39 20.84
C ASN A 698 -16.49 12.23 20.76
N SER A 699 -17.13 11.65 21.78
CA SER A 699 -18.56 11.37 21.80
C SER A 699 -19.46 12.63 21.82
N ASN A 700 -18.92 13.79 22.20
CA ASN A 700 -19.60 15.09 22.14
C ASN A 700 -19.38 15.85 20.82
N GLN A 701 -18.51 15.37 19.94
CA GLN A 701 -18.35 15.98 18.62
C GLN A 701 -19.57 15.60 17.77
N LYS A 702 -20.34 16.60 17.35
CA LYS A 702 -21.52 16.48 16.47
C LYS A 702 -21.22 15.96 15.06
N THR A 703 -20.20 15.15 14.88
CA THR A 703 -19.67 14.66 13.61
C THR A 703 -19.70 13.14 13.45
N ILE A 704 -20.59 12.43 14.16
CA ILE A 704 -21.19 11.25 13.56
C ILE A 704 -22.40 11.78 12.81
N ARG A 705 -22.19 12.33 11.63
CA ARG A 705 -23.27 12.60 10.70
C ARG A 705 -23.66 11.27 10.06
N THR A 706 -24.39 10.45 10.77
CA THR A 706 -25.30 9.53 10.09
C THR A 706 -26.27 10.41 9.33
N LEU A 707 -26.29 10.30 8.03
CA LEU A 707 -27.34 10.94 7.22
C LEU A 707 -28.69 10.42 7.72
N PRO A 708 -29.74 11.28 7.71
CA PRO A 708 -31.09 10.76 7.90
C PRO A 708 -31.32 9.62 6.93
N LEU A 709 -32.05 8.59 7.34
CA LEU A 709 -32.34 7.44 6.46
C LEU A 709 -33.13 7.81 5.21
N LYS A 710 -33.68 9.02 5.18
CA LYS A 710 -34.36 9.59 4.01
C LYS A 710 -34.05 11.07 3.89
N GLY A 711 -33.73 11.52 2.69
CA GLY A 711 -33.34 12.92 2.45
C GLY A 711 -33.09 13.25 1.00
N ASN A 712 -32.65 14.49 0.80
CA ASN A 712 -32.15 15.00 -0.48
C ASN A 712 -30.68 15.29 -0.34
N TYR A 713 -29.89 14.88 -1.32
CA TYR A 713 -28.47 15.14 -1.39
C TYR A 713 -28.11 15.97 -2.61
N MET A 714 -27.28 17.00 -2.41
CA MET A 714 -26.77 17.85 -3.48
C MET A 714 -25.32 17.46 -3.76
N PRO A 715 -25.03 16.77 -4.87
CA PRO A 715 -23.66 16.40 -5.24
C PRO A 715 -22.76 17.62 -5.43
N LYS A 716 -21.60 17.59 -4.78
CA LYS A 716 -20.57 18.61 -4.88
C LYS A 716 -19.24 17.94 -5.22
N ILE A 717 -18.53 18.49 -6.18
CA ILE A 717 -17.17 18.11 -6.49
C ILE A 717 -16.23 18.90 -5.57
N PRO A 718 -15.28 18.27 -4.88
CA PRO A 718 -14.28 18.98 -4.08
C PRO A 718 -13.44 19.93 -4.93
N ALA A 719 -13.02 21.04 -4.34
CA ALA A 719 -12.19 22.02 -5.04
C ALA A 719 -10.85 21.36 -5.43
N GLY A 720 -10.46 21.51 -6.70
CA GLY A 720 -9.23 20.92 -7.26
C GLY A 720 -9.38 19.49 -7.80
N ASP A 721 -10.57 18.87 -7.68
CA ASP A 721 -10.84 17.56 -8.27
C ASP A 721 -11.30 17.71 -9.73
N ASN A 722 -10.98 16.72 -10.58
CA ASN A 722 -11.33 16.70 -12.01
C ASN A 722 -12.82 16.41 -12.31
N GLY A 723 -13.61 16.09 -11.28
CA GLY A 723 -15.03 15.83 -11.37
C GLY A 723 -15.42 14.47 -11.95
N LYS A 724 -14.49 13.56 -12.19
CA LYS A 724 -14.71 12.23 -12.77
C LYS A 724 -14.84 11.12 -11.72
N GLY A 725 -14.89 11.49 -10.45
CA GLY A 725 -15.04 10.55 -9.34
C GLY A 725 -16.42 9.93 -9.22
N SER A 726 -16.71 9.35 -8.08
CA SER A 726 -17.98 8.66 -7.80
C SER A 726 -18.56 9.10 -6.46
N LEU A 727 -19.87 9.04 -6.32
CA LEU A 727 -20.56 9.10 -5.03
C LEU A 727 -20.80 7.70 -4.53
N VAL A 728 -20.31 7.41 -3.34
CA VAL A 728 -20.55 6.14 -2.63
C VAL A 728 -21.60 6.41 -1.56
N ILE A 729 -22.78 5.83 -1.75
CA ILE A 729 -23.88 5.82 -0.79
C ILE A 729 -23.77 4.52 -0.02
N ARG A 730 -23.61 4.61 1.29
CA ARG A 730 -23.40 3.46 2.16
C ARG A 730 -24.42 3.46 3.28
N ALA A 731 -24.92 2.29 3.61
CA ALA A 731 -25.68 2.05 4.82
C ALA A 731 -25.21 0.77 5.49
N ALA A 732 -25.00 0.81 6.80
CA ALA A 732 -24.65 -0.36 7.60
C ALA A 732 -25.46 -0.37 8.89
N TYR A 733 -25.86 -1.54 9.31
CA TYR A 733 -26.54 -1.74 10.59
C TYR A 733 -25.99 -3.02 11.24
N THR A 734 -25.68 -2.89 12.52
CA THR A 734 -25.34 -4.02 13.38
C THR A 734 -26.52 -4.22 14.32
N ASP A 735 -27.11 -5.39 14.31
CA ASP A 735 -28.23 -5.73 15.21
C ASP A 735 -27.78 -5.80 16.67
N LYS A 736 -28.73 -5.93 17.57
CA LYS A 736 -28.46 -6.08 19.00
C LYS A 736 -28.12 -7.51 19.40
N GLY A 737 -28.11 -8.41 18.41
CA GLY A 737 -28.04 -9.85 18.63
C GLY A 737 -29.29 -10.40 19.32
N ALA A 738 -29.43 -11.71 19.34
CA ALA A 738 -30.46 -12.38 20.12
C ALA A 738 -29.83 -13.03 21.35
N LYS A 739 -30.68 -13.44 22.30
CA LYS A 739 -30.23 -14.15 23.52
C LYS A 739 -29.36 -15.35 23.13
N GLU A 740 -28.14 -15.42 23.63
CA GLU A 740 -27.16 -16.48 23.40
C GLU A 740 -26.57 -16.54 21.98
N SER A 741 -26.91 -15.62 21.08
CA SER A 741 -26.32 -15.51 19.74
C SER A 741 -25.60 -14.20 19.53
N GLY A 742 -24.55 -14.21 18.70
CA GLY A 742 -23.71 -13.02 18.44
C GLY A 742 -24.41 -12.00 17.55
N LEU A 743 -23.83 -10.81 17.49
CA LEU A 743 -24.24 -9.71 16.62
C LEU A 743 -23.98 -10.06 15.15
N LEU A 744 -24.85 -9.57 14.27
CA LEU A 744 -24.67 -9.63 12.83
C LEU A 744 -24.71 -8.21 12.26
N THR A 745 -23.84 -7.96 11.31
CA THR A 745 -23.76 -6.69 10.59
C THR A 745 -24.10 -6.93 9.15
N THR A 746 -25.00 -6.11 8.61
CA THR A 746 -25.27 -6.04 7.17
C THR A 746 -24.89 -4.65 6.68
N GLU A 747 -24.31 -4.61 5.50
CA GLU A 747 -23.95 -3.40 4.79
C GLU A 747 -24.49 -3.47 3.37
N ASP A 748 -24.98 -2.34 2.86
CA ASP A 748 -25.34 -2.14 1.47
C ASP A 748 -24.67 -0.89 0.92
N VAL A 749 -24.14 -0.99 -0.30
CA VAL A 749 -23.37 0.09 -0.96
C VAL A 749 -23.95 0.33 -2.34
N LYS A 750 -24.32 1.57 -2.62
CA LYS A 750 -24.72 2.01 -3.96
C LYS A 750 -23.75 3.05 -4.48
N ILE A 751 -23.21 2.83 -5.66
CA ILE A 751 -22.26 3.72 -6.32
C ILE A 751 -22.97 4.47 -7.44
N LEU A 752 -22.88 5.82 -7.42
CA LEU A 752 -23.24 6.66 -8.54
C LEU A 752 -21.96 7.22 -9.14
N ARG A 753 -21.66 6.85 -10.38
CA ARG A 753 -20.49 7.36 -11.12
C ARG A 753 -20.71 8.84 -11.48
N SER A 754 -19.65 9.58 -11.72
CA SER A 754 -19.76 10.86 -12.42
C SER A 754 -20.39 10.64 -13.79
N HIS A 755 -21.18 11.62 -14.25
CA HIS A 755 -21.66 11.65 -15.63
C HIS A 755 -20.54 11.88 -16.65
N GLN A 756 -19.32 12.22 -16.19
CA GLN A 756 -18.08 12.32 -16.96
C GLN A 756 -17.23 11.08 -16.68
N LEU A 757 -16.94 10.28 -17.69
CA LEU A 757 -16.19 9.05 -17.57
C LEU A 757 -14.83 9.17 -18.27
N SER A 758 -13.79 8.68 -17.63
CA SER A 758 -12.50 8.49 -18.29
C SER A 758 -12.51 7.24 -19.16
N PRO A 759 -12.12 7.33 -20.44
CA PRO A 759 -12.10 6.19 -21.33
C PRO A 759 -11.18 5.05 -20.87
N GLY A 760 -10.08 5.37 -20.21
CA GLY A 760 -9.16 4.37 -19.63
C GLY A 760 -9.73 3.60 -18.44
N ALA A 761 -10.84 4.07 -17.83
CA ALA A 761 -11.54 3.40 -16.75
C ALA A 761 -12.78 2.60 -17.24
N ALA A 762 -12.84 2.25 -18.52
CA ALA A 762 -13.92 1.45 -19.10
C ALA A 762 -13.90 0.01 -18.55
N ASP A 763 -15.08 -0.57 -18.40
CA ASP A 763 -15.25 -1.94 -17.89
C ASP A 763 -14.75 -3.01 -18.90
N VAL A 764 -14.71 -2.66 -20.18
CA VAL A 764 -14.20 -3.51 -21.28
C VAL A 764 -13.33 -2.68 -22.20
N LEU A 765 -12.18 -3.24 -22.57
CA LEU A 765 -11.24 -2.62 -23.52
C LEU A 765 -10.75 -3.67 -24.52
N SER A 766 -10.78 -3.35 -25.80
CA SER A 766 -10.30 -4.21 -26.88
C SER A 766 -9.64 -3.39 -27.98
N ASN A 767 -8.45 -3.80 -28.40
CA ASN A 767 -7.63 -3.17 -29.43
C ASN A 767 -7.49 -1.63 -29.26
N ALA A 768 -7.25 -1.23 -28.01
CA ALA A 768 -6.99 0.14 -27.60
C ALA A 768 -5.97 0.15 -26.45
N GLU A 769 -5.11 1.14 -26.44
CA GLU A 769 -4.05 1.30 -25.44
C GLU A 769 -4.46 2.36 -24.42
N ILE A 770 -4.25 2.12 -23.13
CA ILE A 770 -4.45 3.12 -22.10
C ILE A 770 -3.20 4.00 -22.03
N ASN A 771 -3.40 5.32 -22.09
CA ASN A 771 -2.34 6.30 -21.96
C ASN A 771 -2.65 7.27 -20.82
N LEU A 772 -1.77 7.32 -19.83
CA LEU A 772 -1.83 8.31 -18.76
C LEU A 772 -1.25 9.62 -19.29
N GLN A 773 -2.11 10.57 -19.60
CA GLN A 773 -1.70 11.91 -20.03
C GLN A 773 -1.43 12.80 -18.81
N THR A 774 -0.25 13.38 -18.74
CA THR A 774 0.16 14.27 -17.65
C THR A 774 0.49 15.71 -18.13
N MET A 775 0.51 15.95 -19.45
CA MET A 775 1.03 17.20 -20.03
C MET A 775 0.14 18.43 -19.79
N PHE A 776 -1.18 18.26 -19.63
CA PHE A 776 -2.13 19.37 -19.46
C PHE A 776 -3.10 19.17 -18.29
N ALA A 777 -3.43 17.94 -17.98
CA ALA A 777 -4.16 17.47 -16.81
C ALA A 777 -3.95 15.96 -16.70
N VAL A 778 -3.90 15.43 -15.49
CA VAL A 778 -3.84 13.99 -15.30
C VAL A 778 -5.14 13.37 -15.78
N SER A 779 -5.10 12.57 -16.84
CA SER A 779 -6.27 11.87 -17.39
C SER A 779 -5.89 10.50 -17.95
N LEU A 780 -6.77 9.52 -17.75
CA LEU A 780 -6.66 8.18 -18.34
C LEU A 780 -7.31 8.19 -19.73
N ASN A 781 -6.52 8.51 -20.74
CA ASN A 781 -6.94 8.49 -22.12
C ASN A 781 -6.82 7.09 -22.72
N ILE A 782 -7.49 6.87 -23.85
CA ILE A 782 -7.25 5.71 -24.68
C ILE A 782 -6.77 6.12 -26.07
N ILE A 783 -5.97 5.26 -26.67
CA ILE A 783 -5.52 5.35 -28.06
C ILE A 783 -6.00 4.10 -28.79
N PRO A 784 -7.16 4.15 -29.47
CA PRO A 784 -7.71 3.00 -30.17
C PRO A 784 -7.08 2.82 -31.55
N LYS A 785 -7.04 1.56 -32.01
CA LYS A 785 -6.82 1.15 -33.40
C LYS A 785 -8.15 0.86 -34.09
N SER A 786 -8.14 0.65 -35.41
CA SER A 786 -9.36 0.34 -36.15
C SER A 786 -10.01 -0.95 -35.65
N ASN A 787 -11.35 -0.94 -35.49
CA ASN A 787 -12.15 -1.98 -34.86
C ASN A 787 -11.87 -2.22 -33.37
N GLY A 788 -11.10 -1.36 -32.70
CA GLY A 788 -11.01 -1.33 -31.24
C GLY A 788 -12.28 -0.78 -30.64
N TYR A 789 -12.55 -1.13 -29.41
CA TYR A 789 -13.71 -0.59 -28.66
C TYR A 789 -13.43 -0.54 -27.15
N ILE A 790 -14.18 0.34 -26.50
CA ILE A 790 -14.36 0.34 -25.04
C ILE A 790 -15.83 0.15 -24.70
N GLY A 791 -16.12 -0.41 -23.55
CA GLY A 791 -17.49 -0.63 -23.08
C GLY A 791 -17.66 -0.30 -21.60
N TYR A 792 -18.81 0.29 -21.29
CA TYR A 792 -19.28 0.50 -19.92
C TYR A 792 -20.52 -0.34 -19.68
N LYS A 793 -20.50 -1.06 -18.56
CA LYS A 793 -21.57 -2.00 -18.18
C LYS A 793 -22.64 -1.32 -17.34
N GLN A 794 -23.90 -1.75 -17.54
CA GLN A 794 -25.04 -1.40 -16.70
C GLN A 794 -25.23 0.13 -16.54
N ILE A 795 -25.17 0.85 -17.65
CA ILE A 795 -25.43 2.29 -17.69
C ILE A 795 -26.92 2.55 -17.76
N ASP A 796 -27.46 3.32 -16.81
CA ASP A 796 -28.84 3.78 -16.84
C ASP A 796 -28.98 4.97 -17.81
N PHE A 797 -29.68 4.77 -18.91
CA PHE A 797 -29.98 5.80 -19.91
C PHE A 797 -31.17 6.68 -19.55
N SER A 798 -31.84 6.41 -18.43
CA SER A 798 -33.00 7.21 -18.01
C SER A 798 -32.64 8.68 -17.83
N GLY A 799 -33.26 9.55 -18.64
CA GLY A 799 -33.03 10.98 -18.62
C GLY A 799 -31.82 11.47 -19.43
N ILE A 800 -31.00 10.59 -19.99
CA ILE A 800 -29.85 10.98 -20.82
C ILE A 800 -30.36 11.45 -22.20
N GLN A 801 -29.95 12.64 -22.63
CA GLN A 801 -30.38 13.25 -23.90
C GLN A 801 -29.23 13.48 -24.90
N GLN A 802 -27.98 13.52 -24.39
CA GLN A 802 -26.81 13.83 -25.23
C GLN A 802 -25.56 13.10 -24.66
N ILE A 803 -24.73 12.59 -25.55
CA ILE A 803 -23.39 12.08 -25.23
C ILE A 803 -22.37 13.02 -25.84
N GLU A 804 -21.43 13.50 -25.06
CA GLU A 804 -20.30 14.31 -25.51
C GLU A 804 -18.99 13.53 -25.43
N ILE A 805 -18.20 13.49 -26.50
CA ILE A 805 -16.95 12.77 -26.59
C ILE A 805 -15.82 13.77 -26.86
N SER A 806 -14.84 13.84 -25.97
CA SER A 806 -13.62 14.63 -26.19
C SER A 806 -12.53 13.74 -26.77
N ALA A 807 -12.23 13.98 -28.03
CA ALA A 807 -11.21 13.22 -28.78
C ALA A 807 -10.43 14.15 -29.71
N ILE A 808 -9.15 13.82 -29.93
CA ILE A 808 -8.26 14.53 -30.85
C ILE A 808 -7.53 13.54 -31.76
N ALA A 809 -7.28 13.96 -32.99
CA ALA A 809 -6.41 13.21 -33.92
C ALA A 809 -5.40 14.18 -34.56
N PHE A 810 -4.23 14.31 -33.94
CA PHE A 810 -3.17 15.17 -34.42
C PHE A 810 -2.16 14.35 -35.24
N PRO A 811 -2.05 14.58 -36.59
CA PRO A 811 -1.08 13.89 -37.42
C PRO A 811 0.36 14.01 -36.89
N ALA A 812 0.74 15.13 -36.26
CA ALA A 812 2.04 15.30 -35.65
C ALA A 812 2.31 14.33 -34.49
N MET A 813 1.27 13.75 -33.91
CA MET A 813 1.36 12.71 -32.87
C MET A 813 1.17 11.28 -33.42
N GLY A 814 1.06 11.13 -34.74
CA GLY A 814 0.86 9.86 -35.45
C GLY A 814 -0.61 9.41 -35.55
N TYR A 815 -1.57 10.25 -35.20
CA TYR A 815 -2.99 9.88 -35.26
C TYR A 815 -3.57 10.16 -36.67
N VAL A 816 -4.39 9.21 -37.12
CA VAL A 816 -4.94 9.24 -38.49
C VAL A 816 -6.43 9.62 -38.54
N GLY A 817 -7.09 9.82 -37.40
CA GLY A 817 -8.52 10.11 -37.32
C GLY A 817 -9.40 8.90 -37.61
N GLY A 818 -10.73 9.11 -37.60
CA GLY A 818 -11.71 8.05 -37.86
C GLY A 818 -13.04 8.26 -37.18
N GLY A 819 -13.95 7.30 -37.32
CA GLY A 819 -15.29 7.29 -36.77
C GLY A 819 -15.34 6.66 -35.36
N ILE A 820 -16.23 7.17 -34.53
CA ILE A 820 -16.63 6.58 -33.25
C ILE A 820 -18.11 6.22 -33.38
N GLU A 821 -18.46 4.94 -33.29
CA GLU A 821 -19.84 4.45 -33.26
C GLU A 821 -20.22 4.13 -31.81
N ILE A 822 -21.34 4.67 -31.33
CA ILE A 822 -21.92 4.34 -30.02
C ILE A 822 -22.95 3.24 -30.22
N ARG A 823 -22.77 2.11 -29.55
CA ARG A 823 -23.59 0.92 -29.73
C ARG A 823 -24.09 0.37 -28.39
N LEU A 824 -25.27 -0.23 -28.39
CA LEU A 824 -25.92 -0.80 -27.19
C LEU A 824 -25.68 -2.29 -27.07
N ASP A 825 -25.50 -2.73 -25.85
CA ASP A 825 -25.48 -4.11 -25.34
C ASP A 825 -24.33 -4.99 -25.88
N LYS A 826 -23.78 -4.70 -27.03
CA LYS A 826 -22.61 -5.36 -27.61
C LYS A 826 -21.93 -4.48 -28.66
N PRO A 827 -20.65 -4.72 -29.01
CA PRO A 827 -19.94 -3.91 -30.00
C PRO A 827 -20.58 -3.85 -31.40
N GLU A 828 -21.34 -4.86 -31.77
CA GLU A 828 -22.11 -4.96 -33.02
C GLU A 828 -23.60 -4.65 -32.82
N GLY A 829 -24.00 -4.19 -31.63
CA GLY A 829 -25.39 -3.91 -31.27
C GLY A 829 -25.97 -2.69 -31.97
N ASP A 830 -27.15 -2.27 -31.56
CA ASP A 830 -27.89 -1.18 -32.17
C ASP A 830 -27.11 0.11 -32.13
N LEU A 831 -26.99 0.78 -33.28
CA LEU A 831 -26.29 2.05 -33.42
C LEU A 831 -27.10 3.18 -32.78
N LEU A 832 -26.53 3.77 -31.73
CA LEU A 832 -27.15 4.92 -31.04
C LEU A 832 -26.71 6.25 -31.64
N GLY A 833 -25.49 6.33 -32.11
CA GLY A 833 -24.93 7.53 -32.71
C GLY A 833 -23.55 7.29 -33.34
N ARG A 834 -23.10 8.23 -34.19
CA ARG A 834 -21.78 8.21 -34.81
C ARG A 834 -21.15 9.59 -34.81
N ALA A 835 -19.87 9.66 -34.45
CA ALA A 835 -19.05 10.85 -34.55
C ALA A 835 -17.87 10.60 -35.50
N GLU A 836 -17.40 11.66 -36.20
CA GLU A 836 -16.17 11.58 -36.99
C GLU A 836 -15.14 12.56 -36.42
N ILE A 837 -13.92 12.07 -36.25
CA ILE A 837 -12.76 12.82 -35.76
C ILE A 837 -11.79 13.01 -36.92
N GLU A 838 -11.68 14.23 -37.41
CA GLU A 838 -10.76 14.56 -38.51
C GLU A 838 -9.33 14.69 -37.98
N ALA A 839 -8.36 14.20 -38.79
CA ALA A 839 -6.94 14.32 -38.47
C ALA A 839 -6.43 15.72 -38.85
N VAL A 840 -6.35 16.62 -37.88
CA VAL A 840 -5.95 18.03 -38.11
C VAL A 840 -4.98 18.48 -37.01
N ASN A 841 -3.84 19.07 -37.39
CA ASN A 841 -2.93 19.70 -36.43
C ASN A 841 -3.48 21.08 -36.00
N PRO A 842 -3.49 21.39 -34.71
CA PRO A 842 -3.90 22.72 -34.28
C PRO A 842 -2.90 23.81 -34.72
N SER A 843 -3.39 25.03 -34.86
CA SER A 843 -2.62 26.17 -35.42
C SER A 843 -1.36 26.53 -34.61
N PHE A 844 -1.31 26.24 -33.32
CA PHE A 844 -0.11 26.47 -32.49
C PHE A 844 1.01 25.42 -32.78
N MET A 845 0.72 24.21 -33.25
CA MET A 845 1.71 23.23 -33.72
C MET A 845 2.23 23.52 -35.10
N ALA A 846 1.46 24.24 -35.95
CA ALA A 846 1.88 24.62 -37.31
C ALA A 846 2.98 25.71 -37.31
N ALA A 847 3.10 26.48 -36.24
CA ALA A 847 4.10 27.56 -36.15
C ALA A 847 5.53 27.07 -35.91
N ASP A 848 5.69 25.92 -35.22
CA ASP A 848 7.02 25.35 -34.94
C ASP A 848 7.58 24.53 -36.11
N SER A 849 6.73 23.95 -36.95
CA SER A 849 7.17 23.22 -38.14
C SER A 849 7.73 24.09 -39.28
N ALA A 850 7.35 25.35 -39.31
CA ALA A 850 7.87 26.34 -40.32
C ALA A 850 9.28 26.83 -39.96
N GLN A 851 9.72 26.74 -38.70
CA GLN A 851 11.07 27.12 -38.28
C GLN A 851 12.13 26.02 -38.49
N ASN A 852 11.73 24.76 -38.57
CA ASN A 852 12.65 23.63 -38.77
C ASN A 852 12.79 23.16 -40.23
N ALA A 853 12.05 23.72 -41.19
CA ALA A 853 12.14 23.36 -42.61
C ALA A 853 13.14 24.18 -43.41
N GLY A 854 13.91 25.06 -42.79
CA GLY A 854 14.93 25.90 -43.42
C GLY A 854 16.33 25.30 -43.36
N GLY A 855 16.55 24.18 -44.08
CA GLY A 855 17.87 23.56 -44.26
C GLY A 855 18.74 24.29 -45.26
N ALA A 856 19.89 24.78 -44.80
CA ALA A 856 21.18 24.93 -45.50
C ALA A 856 21.24 25.60 -46.86
N LYS A 857 21.73 26.84 -46.92
CA LYS A 857 22.76 27.30 -47.90
C LYS A 857 23.55 28.44 -47.28
N ALA A 858 24.81 28.19 -47.04
CA ALA A 858 25.81 29.16 -46.62
C ALA A 858 26.19 30.13 -47.76
N LYS A 859 26.28 31.42 -47.48
CA LYS A 859 27.26 32.38 -48.11
C LYS A 859 27.42 33.63 -47.22
N PRO A 860 28.50 34.42 -47.36
CA PRO A 860 29.24 34.93 -46.26
C PRO A 860 28.97 36.40 -45.87
N ALA A 861 29.54 36.78 -44.73
CA ALA A 861 29.47 38.00 -43.98
C ALA A 861 29.57 39.34 -44.76
N LYS A 862 28.76 40.32 -44.33
CA LYS A 862 29.20 41.73 -44.20
C LYS A 862 28.45 42.37 -43.01
N GLU A 863 29.24 43.02 -42.20
CA GLU A 863 28.83 43.73 -40.97
C GLU A 863 27.84 44.85 -41.30
N ALA A 864 26.79 44.95 -40.48
CA ALA A 864 26.13 46.23 -40.16
C ALA A 864 25.46 46.14 -38.79
N VAL A 865 25.97 46.94 -37.90
CA VAL A 865 25.45 47.15 -36.53
C VAL A 865 24.11 47.92 -36.67
N THR A 866 23.00 47.28 -36.26
CA THR A 866 21.78 48.02 -35.91
C THR A 866 21.08 47.34 -34.71
N ALA A 867 20.69 48.16 -33.76
CA ALA A 867 20.17 47.82 -32.48
C ALA A 867 18.98 46.80 -32.54
N LYS A 868 19.08 45.67 -31.85
CA LYS A 868 18.00 44.72 -31.65
C LYS A 868 16.97 45.29 -30.70
N LYS A 869 15.70 45.41 -31.14
CA LYS A 869 14.56 45.52 -30.28
C LYS A 869 14.52 44.26 -29.36
N PRO A 870 14.13 44.40 -28.08
CA PRO A 870 14.03 43.27 -27.20
C PRO A 870 12.94 42.31 -27.71
N ALA A 871 13.27 41.00 -27.73
CA ALA A 871 12.34 39.94 -28.04
C ALA A 871 11.15 40.02 -27.07
N LYS A 872 9.94 39.96 -27.58
CA LYS A 872 8.73 39.80 -26.73
C LYS A 872 8.89 38.54 -25.90
N ALA A 873 8.74 38.68 -24.56
CA ALA A 873 8.67 37.56 -23.65
C ALA A 873 7.65 36.50 -24.16
N PRO A 874 7.94 35.21 -24.02
CA PRO A 874 6.98 34.17 -24.38
C PRO A 874 5.68 34.43 -23.60
N ARG A 875 4.54 34.33 -24.30
CA ARG A 875 3.23 34.43 -23.65
C ARG A 875 3.14 33.31 -22.63
N LYS A 876 2.96 33.67 -21.35
CA LYS A 876 2.58 32.69 -20.34
C LYS A 876 1.28 31.99 -20.79
N ILE A 877 1.31 30.69 -20.93
CA ILE A 877 0.10 29.88 -21.06
C ILE A 877 -0.63 30.02 -19.72
N PRO A 878 -1.92 30.37 -19.69
CA PRO A 878 -2.68 30.41 -18.44
C PRO A 878 -2.64 29.04 -17.75
N ASP A 879 -2.56 29.00 -16.42
CA ASP A 879 -2.50 27.76 -15.64
C ASP A 879 -3.79 26.92 -15.78
N ASP A 880 -4.87 27.49 -16.33
CA ASP A 880 -6.15 26.86 -16.64
C ASP A 880 -6.32 26.57 -18.15
N PHE A 881 -5.28 26.70 -18.97
CA PHE A 881 -5.36 26.43 -20.41
C PHE A 881 -5.56 24.93 -20.65
N ASN A 882 -6.77 24.55 -21.05
CA ASN A 882 -7.08 23.22 -21.53
C ASN A 882 -7.10 23.24 -23.07
N PRO A 883 -6.11 22.66 -23.75
CA PRO A 883 -6.07 22.62 -25.22
C PRO A 883 -7.21 21.79 -25.83
N PHE A 884 -7.94 21.02 -25.02
CA PHE A 884 -9.10 20.22 -25.40
C PHE A 884 -10.44 20.96 -25.13
N ALA A 885 -10.40 22.14 -24.52
CA ALA A 885 -11.61 22.92 -24.26
C ALA A 885 -12.28 23.29 -25.60
N GLY A 886 -13.51 22.83 -25.78
CA GLY A 886 -14.30 23.09 -27.00
C GLY A 886 -14.13 22.06 -28.13
N MET A 887 -13.34 21.00 -27.96
CA MET A 887 -13.19 19.91 -28.95
C MET A 887 -14.15 18.73 -28.70
N GLY A 888 -15.14 18.87 -27.83
CA GLY A 888 -16.15 17.84 -27.57
C GLY A 888 -17.13 17.72 -28.72
N ILE A 889 -17.28 16.52 -29.28
CA ILE A 889 -18.35 16.23 -30.24
C ILE A 889 -19.59 15.83 -29.46
N LYS A 890 -20.68 16.56 -29.69
CA LYS A 890 -21.98 16.34 -29.03
C LYS A 890 -22.90 15.56 -29.95
N LEU A 891 -23.42 14.47 -29.43
CA LEU A 891 -24.35 13.58 -30.10
C LEU A 891 -25.68 13.54 -29.33
N ASP A 892 -26.73 14.10 -29.93
CA ASP A 892 -28.07 13.95 -29.39
C ASP A 892 -28.52 12.49 -29.57
N ILE A 893 -29.03 11.88 -28.52
CA ILE A 893 -29.55 10.52 -28.54
C ILE A 893 -31.07 10.50 -28.40
N LYS A 894 -31.70 9.49 -28.99
CA LYS A 894 -33.10 9.23 -28.75
C LYS A 894 -33.31 8.77 -27.30
N PRO A 895 -34.40 9.13 -26.64
CA PRO A 895 -34.68 8.67 -25.29
C PRO A 895 -34.66 7.13 -25.21
N ILE A 896 -33.82 6.62 -24.29
CA ILE A 896 -33.70 5.22 -23.94
C ILE A 896 -33.89 5.14 -22.43
N ASN A 897 -34.62 4.12 -21.96
CA ASN A 897 -34.83 3.94 -20.54
C ASN A 897 -34.25 2.58 -20.08
N GLY A 898 -33.73 2.60 -18.87
CA GLY A 898 -33.23 1.39 -18.22
C GLY A 898 -31.70 1.22 -18.35
N LEU A 899 -31.25 0.08 -17.85
CA LEU A 899 -29.84 -0.29 -17.81
C LEU A 899 -29.43 -0.98 -19.10
N HIS A 900 -28.40 -0.45 -19.74
CA HIS A 900 -27.78 -1.00 -20.94
C HIS A 900 -26.26 -1.03 -20.81
N ASP A 901 -25.63 -1.95 -21.49
CA ASP A 901 -24.20 -1.86 -21.77
C ASP A 901 -24.00 -0.89 -22.96
N VAL A 902 -23.02 -0.01 -22.89
CA VAL A 902 -22.71 0.91 -23.99
C VAL A 902 -21.29 0.71 -24.47
N TYR A 903 -21.13 0.61 -25.79
CA TYR A 903 -19.85 0.41 -26.43
C TYR A 903 -19.52 1.59 -27.36
N PHE A 904 -18.28 2.05 -27.30
CA PHE A 904 -17.70 3.03 -28.23
C PHE A 904 -16.73 2.28 -29.13
N VAL A 905 -17.12 2.11 -30.39
CA VAL A 905 -16.38 1.32 -31.40
C VAL A 905 -15.68 2.28 -32.35
N PHE A 906 -14.38 2.11 -32.51
CA PHE A 906 -13.53 2.99 -33.31
C PHE A 906 -13.26 2.39 -34.67
N LYS A 907 -13.47 3.16 -35.76
CA LYS A 907 -13.37 2.68 -37.14
C LYS A 907 -12.63 3.65 -38.05
N ASN A 908 -11.70 3.13 -38.84
CA ASN A 908 -11.13 3.78 -40.00
C ASN A 908 -10.75 2.74 -41.04
N GLU A 909 -11.65 2.47 -41.96
CA GLU A 909 -11.45 1.47 -43.01
C GLU A 909 -10.38 1.86 -44.04
N LYS A 910 -9.96 3.13 -44.08
CA LYS A 910 -8.97 3.66 -44.98
C LYS A 910 -7.54 3.65 -44.43
N SER A 911 -7.38 3.37 -43.14
CA SER A 911 -6.07 3.34 -42.48
C SER A 911 -5.49 1.93 -42.41
N ASN A 912 -4.19 1.84 -42.15
CA ASN A 912 -3.58 0.60 -41.71
C ASN A 912 -4.27 0.09 -40.44
N PRO A 913 -4.60 -1.22 -40.34
CA PRO A 913 -5.23 -1.78 -39.13
C PRO A 913 -4.48 -1.51 -37.80
N ASP A 914 -3.16 -1.37 -37.89
CA ASP A 914 -2.32 -1.04 -36.73
C ASP A 914 -2.17 0.44 -36.42
N ALA A 915 -2.72 1.32 -37.30
CA ALA A 915 -2.62 2.75 -37.09
C ALA A 915 -3.40 3.19 -35.83
N GLN A 916 -2.80 4.05 -35.05
CA GLN A 916 -3.45 4.74 -33.96
C GLN A 916 -4.43 5.80 -34.49
N LEU A 917 -5.69 5.72 -34.10
CA LEU A 917 -6.73 6.56 -34.70
C LEU A 917 -6.75 7.95 -34.07
N MET A 918 -6.82 8.02 -32.76
CA MET A 918 -7.04 9.25 -31.99
C MET A 918 -6.70 9.05 -30.52
N SER A 919 -6.62 10.13 -29.75
CA SER A 919 -6.63 10.10 -28.30
C SER A 919 -8.00 10.53 -27.78
N VAL A 920 -8.66 9.68 -27.02
CA VAL A 920 -9.96 9.98 -26.39
C VAL A 920 -9.75 10.22 -24.89
N SER A 921 -10.17 11.40 -24.40
CA SER A 921 -9.88 11.87 -23.04
C SER A 921 -11.09 11.94 -22.11
N ASN A 922 -12.29 12.03 -22.67
CA ASN A 922 -13.52 12.14 -21.89
C ASN A 922 -14.74 11.64 -22.65
N ILE A 923 -15.66 11.01 -21.93
CA ILE A 923 -17.00 10.67 -22.42
C ILE A 923 -17.98 11.16 -21.37
N GLN A 924 -18.92 12.03 -21.79
CA GLN A 924 -19.86 12.66 -20.87
C GLN A 924 -21.32 12.38 -21.28
N PHE A 925 -22.11 11.95 -20.30
CA PHE A 925 -23.53 11.69 -20.45
C PHE A 925 -24.33 12.87 -19.88
N ASN A 926 -25.08 13.56 -20.73
CA ASN A 926 -25.80 14.76 -20.35
C ASN A 926 -27.31 14.49 -20.29
N ASP A 927 -27.94 14.93 -19.19
CA ASP A 927 -29.37 14.85 -18.98
C ASP A 927 -30.15 16.07 -19.54
N ASN A 928 -29.44 16.98 -20.20
CA ASN A 928 -29.99 18.11 -20.97
C ASN A 928 -29.12 18.32 -22.21
N LYS A 929 -29.74 18.88 -23.25
CA LYS A 929 -29.02 19.30 -24.44
C LYS A 929 -28.27 20.60 -24.13
N LYS A 930 -26.94 20.52 -24.04
CA LYS A 930 -26.09 21.70 -23.99
C LYS A 930 -25.90 22.22 -25.42
N PRO A 931 -26.03 23.54 -25.67
CA PRO A 931 -25.86 24.10 -27.01
C PRO A 931 -24.45 23.94 -27.57
#